data_2fe92a65700ce2a96ded564c9dab9f8e
#
_entry.id   2fe92a65700ce2a96ded564c9dab9f8e
#
_cell.length_a   1.000
_cell.length_b   1.000
_cell.length_c   1.000
_cell.angle_alpha   90.00
_cell.angle_beta   90.00
_cell.angle_gamma   90.00
#
_symmetry.space_group_name_H-M   'P 1'
#
loop_
_entity.id
_entity.type
_entity.pdbx_description
1 polymer ?
#
loop_
_entity_poly.entity_id
_entity_poly.type
_entity_poly.pdbx_seq_one_letter_code
_entity_poly.pdbx_strand_id
1 'polypeptide(L)'
;MRRTSMFKNKTSKRFIPLILSFVIVLCSIFTFAVSPMVVSAATQAAYYVSPTGSDSNPGTVDAPFQTITKARDVVRTINQNMTGDIYVYLRGGDYRLTNTITFGPEDSGTNGFRIFYQAYQGETPVLNGATKVTGWTQYNGNIYKATLNRSTKLRYLFVNDKRAQMTKKTVKAQGGYGTYTVTKGQASWAWTSGSNSDGVKYNASDVPEITSNKDDLEIVNGSTWNENIVCTRDVITSGTSRILLLQQPYGAIAQLPGWGAAFTTTSTHTIYNAFEFLNSPGQFYFDKTTKTLYYYPRPGENMASADVEAPVLEKLVDISGKSNANRVRNITFQGITFANTDWNLIKVGDSYGRTTCQSADGFIAYYNGNWHDTKYTLLDTYPGMINVSSSDSINFTGNVIKHSAADGITMVNDVINSNLIGNYIYDITSSGITVGHPQHVYLGDGGEHQKYAPGVEGICTNVVINNNMLWDCSTAPGFGGCAGVTAFFVNKLKVTYNTVHTTGYNGITLGWGWCNFLDSNTCKDNVINNNRVYNALNRLHDSGAIYTIGQMPYTTINENYVKGIPDNSTGPTYGLHNDEGSAYITENDNVLDISPGVTYTINCEDYGQKHDLTILRTYATVNKMGKNPPNSTIDTPIVVSDNVWPLAQYNIALNAGVQEAYRSILPSNMFPVQDYVFPASCATKCGADLNIRSSGNSSNTVWFAPSGTTKFVVGPTMTRAAGTATSIVTPETSGTYKLFVVDSSGAKIGESDALLRVSGSASQIEAESFSSQSGIQTENCSEGGQDVGYIENGDYTVYNNFDFKNGVTGFKARVASGASGGNIEIRLDSITGPLVGTCPVTTTGGWQTWADAACNVSGASGIHNLYLKYTGGSGYIFNLNWFQFTGGGTPPVLTGDVNGDGSVDSTDYALMKKYLLGLISDFPVDNDLEAGDLNNDGVIDAIDFALFKKNLLSGI
;
A
#
# COMPACT_ATOMS: atom_id res chain seq x y z
N MET A 1 33.94 9.45 -66.19
CA MET A 1 33.65 8.93 -67.59
C MET A 1 32.45 7.97 -67.52
N ARG A 2 31.40 8.27 -68.28
CA ARG A 2 30.35 7.41 -68.82
C ARG A 2 29.49 6.65 -67.81
N ARG A 3 28.19 7.05 -67.56
CA ARG A 3 26.98 6.86 -68.39
C ARG A 3 26.71 5.38 -68.66
N THR A 4 25.58 4.76 -68.37
CA THR A 4 24.14 4.95 -68.64
C THR A 4 23.43 3.71 -68.09
N SER A 5 22.18 3.51 -67.83
CA SER A 5 20.86 4.11 -68.07
C SER A 5 19.77 3.28 -67.35
N MET A 6 18.76 3.99 -66.97
CA MET A 6 17.32 3.60 -66.81
C MET A 6 16.90 2.18 -67.17
N PHE A 7 16.09 1.58 -66.25
CA PHE A 7 14.75 1.14 -66.70
C PHE A 7 13.77 1.21 -65.47
N LYS A 8 12.68 1.93 -65.71
CA LYS A 8 11.52 1.99 -64.83
C LYS A 8 10.73 0.68 -64.93
N ASN A 9 10.29 0.13 -63.80
CA ASN A 9 9.05 -0.59 -63.75
C ASN A 9 8.30 -0.25 -62.46
N LYS A 10 7.21 0.50 -62.61
CA LYS A 10 6.16 0.75 -61.59
C LYS A 10 5.24 -0.46 -61.67
N THR A 11 5.19 -1.26 -60.60
CA THR A 11 3.98 -1.99 -60.13
C THR A 11 4.41 -2.96 -59.02
N SER A 12 4.37 -2.55 -57.79
CA SER A 12 4.19 -3.42 -56.61
C SER A 12 4.18 -2.64 -55.27
N LYS A 13 3.52 -1.49 -55.18
CA LYS A 13 3.41 -0.73 -53.89
C LYS A 13 2.01 -0.75 -53.26
N ARG A 14 1.16 -1.74 -53.55
CA ARG A 14 -0.19 -1.79 -52.95
C ARG A 14 -0.55 -3.09 -52.21
N PHE A 15 0.36 -4.07 -52.12
CA PHE A 15 0.07 -5.33 -51.40
C PHE A 15 0.77 -5.48 -50.03
N ILE A 16 1.80 -4.71 -49.73
CA ILE A 16 2.58 -4.86 -48.52
C ILE A 16 1.84 -4.31 -47.27
N PRO A 17 1.06 -3.20 -47.32
CA PRO A 17 0.30 -2.73 -46.15
C PRO A 17 -0.84 -3.67 -45.73
N LEU A 18 -1.45 -4.40 -46.66
CA LEU A 18 -2.57 -5.30 -46.35
C LEU A 18 -2.12 -6.59 -45.66
N ILE A 19 -0.96 -7.11 -46.00
CA ILE A 19 -0.39 -8.30 -45.35
C ILE A 19 0.14 -7.97 -43.96
N LEU A 20 0.74 -6.78 -43.77
CA LEU A 20 1.20 -6.35 -42.43
C LEU A 20 0.02 -6.07 -41.48
N SER A 21 -1.07 -5.50 -41.99
CA SER A 21 -2.30 -5.30 -41.20
C SER A 21 -2.98 -6.62 -40.83
N PHE A 22 -2.94 -7.62 -41.73
CA PHE A 22 -3.53 -8.94 -41.45
C PHE A 22 -2.68 -9.76 -40.46
N VAL A 23 -1.37 -9.63 -40.48
CA VAL A 23 -0.47 -10.26 -39.51
C VAL A 23 -0.58 -9.59 -38.13
N ILE A 24 -0.77 -8.26 -38.06
CA ILE A 24 -0.97 -7.55 -36.78
C ILE A 24 -2.35 -7.87 -36.21
N VAL A 25 -3.39 -8.01 -37.01
CA VAL A 25 -4.73 -8.42 -36.53
C VAL A 25 -4.77 -9.91 -36.16
N LEU A 26 -4.04 -10.80 -36.86
CA LEU A 26 -3.91 -12.19 -36.41
C LEU A 26 -3.05 -12.35 -35.14
N CYS A 27 -2.06 -11.49 -34.90
CA CYS A 27 -1.31 -11.46 -33.63
C CYS A 27 -2.12 -10.90 -32.48
N SER A 28 -3.12 -10.02 -32.72
CA SER A 28 -3.99 -9.49 -31.66
C SER A 28 -5.18 -10.40 -31.33
N ILE A 29 -5.48 -11.40 -32.12
CA ILE A 29 -6.56 -12.38 -31.84
C ILE A 29 -6.01 -13.66 -31.16
N PHE A 30 -4.68 -13.85 -31.13
CA PHE A 30 -4.02 -14.95 -30.44
C PHE A 30 -3.27 -14.53 -29.15
N THR A 31 -3.62 -13.41 -28.53
CA THR A 31 -3.34 -13.24 -27.11
C THR A 31 -4.40 -13.97 -26.27
N PHE A 32 -4.56 -15.28 -26.53
CA PHE A 32 -4.88 -16.15 -25.42
C PHE A 32 -3.78 -15.93 -24.39
N ALA A 33 -4.19 -15.57 -23.17
CA ALA A 33 -3.34 -15.65 -22.01
C ALA A 33 -2.69 -17.05 -21.97
N VAL A 34 -1.56 -17.17 -22.61
CA VAL A 34 -0.58 -18.16 -22.21
C VAL A 34 -0.13 -17.61 -20.86
N SER A 35 -0.84 -17.97 -19.78
CA SER A 35 -0.19 -18.03 -18.49
C SER A 35 1.15 -18.68 -18.79
N PRO A 36 2.28 -18.07 -18.46
CA PRO A 36 3.55 -18.75 -18.61
C PRO A 36 3.34 -20.06 -17.88
N MET A 37 3.32 -21.18 -18.61
CA MET A 37 3.55 -22.47 -17.97
C MET A 37 4.89 -22.27 -17.28
N VAL A 38 4.83 -22.01 -15.97
CA VAL A 38 6.00 -22.17 -15.12
C VAL A 38 6.31 -23.65 -15.28
N VAL A 39 7.22 -23.95 -16.21
CA VAL A 39 7.86 -25.26 -16.21
C VAL A 39 8.58 -25.30 -14.88
N SER A 40 7.96 -25.94 -13.90
CA SER A 40 8.60 -26.19 -12.60
C SER A 40 9.91 -26.88 -12.94
N ALA A 41 11.02 -26.25 -12.59
CA ALA A 41 12.32 -26.85 -12.76
C ALA A 41 12.29 -28.21 -12.05
N ALA A 42 12.96 -29.22 -12.60
CA ALA A 42 13.03 -30.52 -11.97
C ALA A 42 13.54 -30.35 -10.52
N THR A 43 12.94 -31.04 -9.58
CA THR A 43 13.40 -31.04 -8.18
C THR A 43 14.61 -31.96 -8.08
N GLN A 44 15.76 -31.41 -7.69
CA GLN A 44 16.97 -32.21 -7.44
C GLN A 44 16.93 -32.89 -6.09
N ALA A 45 16.50 -32.18 -5.04
CA ALA A 45 16.41 -32.67 -3.67
C ALA A 45 15.36 -31.91 -2.84
N ALA A 46 14.83 -32.59 -1.83
CA ALA A 46 13.95 -32.00 -0.84
C ALA A 46 14.36 -32.43 0.56
N TYR A 47 14.54 -31.48 1.46
CA TYR A 47 14.85 -31.68 2.86
C TYR A 47 13.80 -31.07 3.75
N TYR A 48 13.64 -31.61 4.94
CA TYR A 48 12.64 -31.17 5.90
C TYR A 48 13.30 -30.77 7.22
N VAL A 49 12.84 -29.69 7.80
CA VAL A 49 13.30 -29.17 9.09
C VAL A 49 12.10 -29.04 10.01
N SER A 50 12.22 -29.45 11.28
CA SER A 50 11.16 -29.32 12.28
C SER A 50 11.77 -28.95 13.64
N PRO A 51 11.13 -28.05 14.44
CA PRO A 51 11.62 -27.75 15.81
C PRO A 51 11.70 -28.99 16.70
N THR A 52 10.95 -30.04 16.38
CA THR A 52 10.94 -31.33 17.08
C THR A 52 11.78 -32.41 16.42
N GLY A 53 12.53 -32.07 15.37
CA GLY A 53 13.41 -32.94 14.63
C GLY A 53 14.74 -33.20 15.35
N SER A 54 15.71 -33.75 14.62
CA SER A 54 17.07 -33.96 15.11
C SER A 54 18.08 -33.75 13.98
N ASP A 55 19.19 -33.08 14.25
CA ASP A 55 20.25 -32.85 13.27
C ASP A 55 21.05 -34.12 12.93
N SER A 56 20.80 -35.23 13.64
CA SER A 56 21.29 -36.57 13.31
C SER A 56 20.39 -37.32 12.31
N ASN A 57 19.19 -36.81 12.03
CA ASN A 57 18.26 -37.40 11.06
C ASN A 57 18.73 -37.19 9.62
N PRO A 58 18.18 -37.95 8.64
CA PRO A 58 18.49 -37.77 7.23
C PRO A 58 17.84 -36.55 6.56
N GLY A 59 16.93 -35.85 7.23
CA GLY A 59 16.21 -34.70 6.66
C GLY A 59 15.02 -35.05 5.78
N THR A 60 14.45 -36.25 5.94
CA THR A 60 13.22 -36.65 5.23
C THR A 60 11.97 -36.09 5.96
N VAL A 61 10.80 -36.22 5.33
CA VAL A 61 9.54 -35.78 5.92
C VAL A 61 9.21 -36.46 7.25
N ASP A 62 9.54 -37.77 7.38
CA ASP A 62 9.30 -38.57 8.58
C ASP A 62 10.44 -38.45 9.62
N ALA A 63 11.63 -38.03 9.20
CA ALA A 63 12.81 -37.88 10.04
C ALA A 63 13.51 -36.53 9.70
N PRO A 64 12.89 -35.37 10.04
CA PRO A 64 13.39 -34.04 9.68
C PRO A 64 14.63 -33.65 10.50
N PHE A 65 15.45 -32.77 9.96
CA PHE A 65 16.47 -32.06 10.72
C PHE A 65 15.81 -31.19 11.81
N GLN A 66 16.57 -30.81 12.82
CA GLN A 66 16.11 -29.87 13.84
C GLN A 66 16.36 -28.42 13.43
N THR A 67 17.50 -28.14 12.79
CA THR A 67 17.96 -26.79 12.52
C THR A 67 18.05 -26.47 11.03
N ILE A 68 17.76 -25.23 10.67
CA ILE A 68 17.94 -24.71 9.30
C ILE A 68 19.43 -24.71 8.92
N THR A 69 20.30 -24.45 9.89
CA THR A 69 21.75 -24.50 9.72
C THR A 69 22.20 -25.90 9.26
N LYS A 70 21.67 -26.97 9.84
CA LYS A 70 21.97 -28.33 9.40
C LYS A 70 21.50 -28.58 7.96
N ALA A 71 20.28 -28.14 7.64
CA ALA A 71 19.75 -28.27 6.27
C ALA A 71 20.63 -27.52 5.26
N ARG A 72 21.01 -26.26 5.57
CA ARG A 72 21.94 -25.45 4.76
C ARG A 72 23.25 -26.19 4.53
N ASP A 73 23.87 -26.72 5.59
CA ASP A 73 25.15 -27.41 5.50
C ASP A 73 25.07 -28.69 4.66
N VAL A 74 23.93 -29.39 4.69
CA VAL A 74 23.68 -30.52 3.78
C VAL A 74 23.51 -30.04 2.35
N VAL A 75 22.76 -28.96 2.09
CA VAL A 75 22.59 -28.38 0.76
C VAL A 75 23.94 -27.99 0.15
N ARG A 76 24.90 -27.45 0.92
CA ARG A 76 26.25 -27.12 0.45
C ARG A 76 27.00 -28.32 -0.15
N THR A 77 26.64 -29.53 0.23
CA THR A 77 27.32 -30.75 -0.32
C THR A 77 26.83 -31.12 -1.73
N ILE A 78 25.71 -30.56 -2.20
CA ILE A 78 25.07 -30.93 -3.45
C ILE A 78 24.76 -29.77 -4.41
N ASN A 79 24.91 -28.51 -3.96
CA ASN A 79 24.51 -27.32 -4.75
C ASN A 79 25.57 -26.88 -5.77
N GLN A 80 26.77 -27.44 -5.78
CA GLN A 80 27.85 -26.96 -6.66
C GLN A 80 27.61 -27.26 -8.15
N ASN A 81 26.80 -28.28 -8.48
CA ASN A 81 26.43 -28.65 -9.85
C ASN A 81 24.96 -29.05 -9.88
N MET A 82 24.08 -28.08 -9.65
CA MET A 82 22.64 -28.32 -9.62
C MET A 82 22.12 -28.75 -10.99
N THR A 83 21.19 -29.69 -10.99
CA THR A 83 20.44 -30.19 -12.15
C THR A 83 18.95 -29.98 -12.01
N GLY A 84 18.51 -29.37 -10.91
CA GLY A 84 17.15 -29.04 -10.57
C GLY A 84 17.13 -28.15 -9.30
N ASP A 85 15.97 -27.65 -8.92
CA ASP A 85 15.81 -26.87 -7.71
C ASP A 85 15.95 -27.73 -6.46
N ILE A 86 16.44 -27.11 -5.37
CA ILE A 86 16.56 -27.75 -4.05
C ILE A 86 15.57 -27.08 -3.11
N TYR A 87 14.79 -27.88 -2.40
CA TYR A 87 13.80 -27.42 -1.45
C TYR A 87 14.17 -27.78 -0.01
N VAL A 88 14.14 -26.80 0.87
CA VAL A 88 14.22 -26.97 2.34
C VAL A 88 12.87 -26.55 2.92
N TYR A 89 12.05 -27.54 3.25
CA TYR A 89 10.73 -27.35 3.82
C TYR A 89 10.81 -27.19 5.34
N LEU A 90 10.31 -26.07 5.85
CA LEU A 90 10.20 -25.80 7.28
C LEU A 90 8.80 -26.18 7.76
N ARG A 91 8.76 -27.14 8.70
CA ARG A 91 7.51 -27.52 9.39
C ARG A 91 7.08 -26.40 10.32
N GLY A 92 5.78 -26.30 10.59
CA GLY A 92 5.21 -25.35 11.52
C GLY A 92 5.79 -25.43 12.93
N GLY A 93 5.90 -24.29 13.59
CA GLY A 93 6.40 -24.19 14.95
C GLY A 93 7.47 -23.10 15.12
N ASP A 94 7.96 -22.98 16.34
CA ASP A 94 8.85 -21.91 16.78
C ASP A 94 10.31 -22.36 16.76
N TYR A 95 11.09 -21.84 15.83
CA TYR A 95 12.53 -22.06 15.68
C TYR A 95 13.29 -20.98 16.45
N ARG A 96 13.58 -21.22 17.72
CA ARG A 96 14.34 -20.30 18.59
C ARG A 96 15.80 -20.29 18.21
N LEU A 97 16.22 -19.20 17.60
CA LEU A 97 17.58 -19.02 17.13
C LEU A 97 18.49 -18.56 18.29
N THR A 98 19.61 -19.22 18.44
CA THR A 98 20.68 -18.79 19.37
C THR A 98 21.78 -18.01 18.65
N ASN A 99 21.83 -18.11 17.34
CA ASN A 99 22.76 -17.39 16.46
C ASN A 99 22.08 -17.00 15.16
N THR A 100 22.56 -15.95 14.54
CA THR A 100 22.17 -15.55 13.19
C THR A 100 22.45 -16.67 12.19
N ILE A 101 21.49 -16.98 11.33
CA ILE A 101 21.70 -17.92 10.22
C ILE A 101 22.41 -17.16 9.09
N THR A 102 23.63 -17.57 8.75
CA THR A 102 24.44 -16.92 7.71
C THR A 102 24.43 -17.70 6.41
N PHE A 103 24.34 -16.99 5.29
CA PHE A 103 24.46 -17.53 3.95
C PHE A 103 25.60 -16.83 3.21
N GLY A 104 26.58 -17.61 2.74
CA GLY A 104 27.71 -17.14 1.95
C GLY A 104 27.60 -17.55 0.47
N PRO A 105 28.58 -17.22 -0.37
CA PRO A 105 28.61 -17.64 -1.76
C PRO A 105 28.52 -19.16 -1.97
N GLU A 106 28.99 -19.93 -1.01
CA GLU A 106 28.91 -21.40 -0.97
C GLU A 106 27.49 -21.95 -0.83
N ASP A 107 26.52 -21.12 -0.43
CA ASP A 107 25.11 -21.47 -0.30
C ASP A 107 24.28 -21.16 -1.57
N SER A 108 24.93 -20.70 -2.61
CA SER A 108 24.26 -20.27 -3.84
C SER A 108 23.63 -21.40 -4.62
N GLY A 109 22.46 -21.14 -5.21
CA GLY A 109 21.97 -21.99 -6.31
C GLY A 109 22.83 -21.80 -7.55
N THR A 110 23.11 -22.89 -8.28
CA THR A 110 24.01 -22.91 -9.44
C THR A 110 23.28 -23.37 -10.70
N ASN A 111 23.88 -23.15 -11.86
CA ASN A 111 23.37 -23.57 -13.19
C ASN A 111 21.96 -23.04 -13.50
N GLY A 112 21.59 -21.89 -12.94
CA GLY A 112 20.27 -21.28 -13.13
C GLY A 112 19.17 -21.82 -12.20
N PHE A 113 19.44 -22.81 -11.38
CA PHE A 113 18.53 -23.38 -10.40
C PHE A 113 18.55 -22.63 -9.06
N ARG A 114 17.47 -22.79 -8.28
CA ARG A 114 17.28 -22.10 -7.01
C ARG A 114 17.29 -23.04 -5.82
N ILE A 115 17.63 -22.46 -4.68
CA ILE A 115 17.45 -23.11 -3.37
C ILE A 115 16.30 -22.38 -2.67
N PHE A 116 15.26 -23.14 -2.30
CA PHE A 116 14.09 -22.63 -1.60
C PHE A 116 14.13 -23.04 -0.14
N TYR A 117 14.03 -22.05 0.74
CA TYR A 117 13.69 -22.22 2.15
C TYR A 117 12.24 -21.79 2.29
N GLN A 118 11.33 -22.74 2.50
CA GLN A 118 9.92 -22.41 2.46
C GLN A 118 9.07 -23.16 3.49
N ALA A 119 7.95 -22.56 3.87
CA ALA A 119 6.97 -23.23 4.72
C ALA A 119 6.43 -24.50 4.04
N TYR A 120 6.20 -25.55 4.84
CA TYR A 120 5.61 -26.79 4.37
C TYR A 120 4.08 -26.65 4.30
N GLN A 121 3.51 -26.84 3.12
CA GLN A 121 2.07 -27.04 2.86
C GLN A 121 1.06 -26.32 3.79
N GLY A 122 1.18 -24.99 3.90
CA GLY A 122 0.26 -24.19 4.71
C GLY A 122 0.57 -24.17 6.22
N GLU A 123 1.68 -24.77 6.63
CA GLU A 123 2.19 -24.65 7.99
C GLU A 123 2.89 -23.30 8.19
N THR A 124 2.97 -22.83 9.44
CA THR A 124 3.56 -21.54 9.79
C THR A 124 4.84 -21.73 10.61
N PRO A 125 6.00 -21.78 9.99
CA PRO A 125 7.29 -21.76 10.68
C PRO A 125 7.62 -20.33 11.14
N VAL A 126 8.10 -20.19 12.38
CA VAL A 126 8.52 -18.92 12.97
C VAL A 126 10.00 -18.97 13.32
N LEU A 127 10.84 -18.19 12.64
CA LEU A 127 12.22 -17.95 13.03
C LEU A 127 12.22 -16.86 14.10
N ASN A 128 12.53 -17.20 15.33
CA ASN A 128 12.36 -16.37 16.51
C ASN A 128 13.71 -16.04 17.16
N GLY A 129 14.03 -14.74 17.24
CA GLY A 129 15.26 -14.24 17.87
C GLY A 129 15.14 -13.96 19.37
N ALA A 130 14.09 -14.44 20.01
CA ALA A 130 13.85 -14.19 21.44
C ALA A 130 13.95 -15.44 22.30
N THR A 131 14.15 -15.21 23.59
CA THR A 131 14.01 -16.22 24.65
C THR A 131 12.69 -16.01 25.37
N LYS A 132 12.02 -17.10 25.72
CA LYS A 132 10.76 -17.07 26.47
C LYS A 132 11.03 -16.77 27.95
N VAL A 133 10.27 -15.83 28.50
CA VAL A 133 10.34 -15.46 29.91
C VAL A 133 9.16 -16.09 30.67
N THR A 134 9.47 -16.90 31.65
CA THR A 134 8.50 -17.64 32.48
C THR A 134 8.74 -17.40 33.98
N GLY A 135 7.88 -17.96 34.84
CA GLY A 135 8.07 -17.87 36.31
C GLY A 135 7.67 -16.51 36.87
N TRP A 136 6.71 -15.87 36.27
CA TRP A 136 6.17 -14.57 36.70
C TRP A 136 5.51 -14.67 38.08
N THR A 137 5.87 -13.75 38.94
CA THR A 137 5.28 -13.60 40.29
C THR A 137 4.90 -12.14 40.52
N GLN A 138 3.84 -11.91 41.26
CA GLN A 138 3.42 -10.56 41.63
C GLN A 138 4.49 -9.92 42.50
N TYR A 139 4.87 -8.68 42.20
CA TYR A 139 5.89 -7.96 42.95
C TYR A 139 5.28 -6.92 43.91
N ASN A 140 4.50 -5.97 43.33
CA ASN A 140 3.84 -4.93 44.10
C ASN A 140 2.65 -4.38 43.31
N GLY A 141 1.46 -4.33 43.92
CA GLY A 141 0.26 -3.89 43.19
C GLY A 141 0.02 -4.69 41.91
N ASN A 142 -0.05 -4.00 40.80
CA ASN A 142 -0.23 -4.63 39.48
C ASN A 142 1.09 -5.00 38.78
N ILE A 143 2.23 -4.78 39.38
CA ILE A 143 3.55 -5.10 38.83
C ILE A 143 3.91 -6.56 39.10
N TYR A 144 4.32 -7.24 38.03
CA TYR A 144 4.87 -8.61 38.10
C TYR A 144 6.37 -8.59 37.85
N LYS A 145 7.06 -9.64 38.29
CA LYS A 145 8.49 -9.83 38.04
C LYS A 145 8.80 -11.28 37.66
N ALA A 146 9.86 -11.43 36.85
CA ALA A 146 10.44 -12.70 36.48
C ALA A 146 11.96 -12.56 36.40
N THR A 147 12.67 -13.69 36.42
CA THR A 147 14.13 -13.72 36.20
C THR A 147 14.41 -13.81 34.70
N LEU A 148 15.29 -12.93 34.20
CA LEU A 148 15.81 -12.99 32.83
C LEU A 148 17.35 -13.05 32.90
N ASN A 149 17.93 -14.17 32.48
CA ASN A 149 19.39 -14.34 32.52
C ASN A 149 20.10 -13.56 31.40
N ARG A 150 20.16 -12.25 31.58
CA ARG A 150 20.78 -11.31 30.67
C ARG A 150 21.62 -10.31 31.45
N SER A 151 22.77 -9.90 30.93
CA SER A 151 23.69 -8.93 31.55
C SER A 151 23.74 -7.57 30.84
N THR A 152 23.04 -7.44 29.74
CA THR A 152 22.98 -6.19 28.93
C THR A 152 21.59 -5.58 29.03
N LYS A 153 21.47 -4.31 28.69
CA LYS A 153 20.20 -3.61 28.60
C LYS A 153 19.18 -4.39 27.74
N LEU A 154 17.93 -4.39 28.14
CA LEU A 154 16.80 -4.90 27.35
C LEU A 154 16.04 -3.71 26.81
N ARG A 155 16.04 -3.52 25.48
CA ARG A 155 15.29 -2.42 24.87
C ARG A 155 13.91 -2.83 24.38
N TYR A 156 13.70 -4.11 24.10
CA TYR A 156 12.47 -4.63 23.52
C TYR A 156 11.95 -5.82 24.34
N LEU A 157 10.63 -5.87 24.51
CA LEU A 157 9.91 -6.96 25.12
C LEU A 157 8.57 -7.11 24.38
N PHE A 158 8.16 -8.34 24.13
CA PHE A 158 6.85 -8.62 23.53
C PHE A 158 6.03 -9.48 24.49
N VAL A 159 4.77 -9.10 24.69
CA VAL A 159 3.84 -9.80 25.58
C VAL A 159 2.55 -10.07 24.81
N ASN A 160 2.21 -11.36 24.63
CA ASN A 160 1.07 -11.81 23.83
C ASN A 160 1.08 -11.17 22.42
N ASP A 161 2.23 -11.28 21.74
CA ASP A 161 2.46 -10.75 20.39
C ASP A 161 2.29 -9.22 20.26
N LYS A 162 2.49 -8.48 21.34
CA LYS A 162 2.42 -7.01 21.36
C LYS A 162 3.65 -6.40 22.00
N ARG A 163 4.25 -5.42 21.35
CA ARG A 163 5.39 -4.66 21.88
C ARG A 163 5.03 -4.02 23.22
N ALA A 164 5.80 -4.31 24.26
CA ALA A 164 5.77 -3.60 25.53
C ALA A 164 6.61 -2.33 25.45
N GLN A 165 6.28 -1.34 26.25
CA GLN A 165 6.96 -0.05 26.27
C GLN A 165 7.99 -0.03 27.41
N MET A 166 9.24 0.39 27.11
CA MET A 166 10.16 0.77 28.20
C MET A 166 9.51 1.85 29.06
N THR A 167 9.76 1.79 30.36
CA THR A 167 9.37 2.85 31.30
C THR A 167 9.85 4.21 30.82
N LYS A 168 9.04 5.25 30.98
CA LYS A 168 9.37 6.59 30.51
C LYS A 168 8.82 7.72 31.38
N LYS A 169 9.46 8.87 31.29
CA LYS A 169 8.98 10.14 31.84
C LYS A 169 9.38 11.31 30.95
N THR A 170 8.42 12.16 30.62
CA THR A 170 8.67 13.39 29.85
C THR A 170 8.89 14.55 30.80
N VAL A 171 9.99 15.27 30.61
CA VAL A 171 10.45 16.34 31.53
C VAL A 171 11.12 17.48 30.77
N LYS A 172 11.08 18.67 31.30
CA LYS A 172 11.78 19.86 30.76
C LYS A 172 13.22 19.89 31.28
N ALA A 173 14.18 19.95 30.36
CA ALA A 173 15.58 20.14 30.70
C ALA A 173 15.86 21.58 31.19
N GLN A 174 16.79 21.72 32.13
CA GLN A 174 17.13 22.99 32.81
C GLN A 174 18.50 23.54 32.36
N GLY A 175 19.12 22.94 31.35
CA GLY A 175 20.41 23.34 30.79
C GLY A 175 21.49 22.24 30.86
N GLY A 176 22.63 22.52 30.28
CA GLY A 176 23.75 21.61 30.29
C GLY A 176 24.51 21.58 31.62
N TYR A 177 25.30 20.55 31.81
CA TYR A 177 26.21 20.37 32.95
C TYR A 177 27.59 19.92 32.49
N GLY A 178 28.64 20.54 33.05
CA GLY A 178 30.02 20.21 32.68
C GLY A 178 30.36 20.49 31.22
N THR A 179 31.51 20.04 30.80
CA THR A 179 31.98 20.18 29.42
C THR A 179 32.74 18.94 29.00
N TYR A 180 32.42 18.41 27.85
CA TYR A 180 33.19 17.38 27.17
C TYR A 180 33.73 17.93 25.83
N THR A 181 34.99 17.72 25.57
CA THR A 181 35.65 18.17 24.33
C THR A 181 35.88 16.96 23.43
N VAL A 182 35.32 17.04 22.25
CA VAL A 182 35.54 16.08 21.19
C VAL A 182 36.74 16.47 20.38
N THR A 183 37.69 15.56 20.15
CA THR A 183 38.89 15.81 19.33
C THR A 183 38.84 14.92 18.10
N LYS A 184 38.99 15.51 16.91
CA LYS A 184 39.02 14.78 15.63
C LYS A 184 40.10 13.69 15.66
N GLY A 185 39.75 12.47 15.24
CA GLY A 185 40.68 11.32 15.28
C GLY A 185 40.81 10.66 16.66
N GLN A 186 40.05 11.07 17.64
CA GLN A 186 40.04 10.44 18.96
C GLN A 186 39.43 9.03 18.87
N ALA A 187 40.14 8.04 19.38
CA ALA A 187 39.74 6.63 19.40
C ALA A 187 39.41 6.10 17.99
N SER A 188 38.31 5.33 17.83
CA SER A 188 37.90 4.71 16.58
C SER A 188 37.03 5.59 15.68
N TRP A 189 36.98 6.89 15.89
CA TRP A 189 36.12 7.81 15.15
C TRP A 189 36.90 9.06 14.69
N ALA A 190 36.76 9.42 13.44
CA ALA A 190 37.49 10.49 12.76
C ALA A 190 36.60 11.73 12.52
N TRP A 191 35.75 12.10 13.48
CA TRP A 191 34.72 13.08 13.30
C TRP A 191 35.19 14.51 13.61
N THR A 192 34.24 15.44 13.62
CA THR A 192 34.51 16.82 13.95
C THR A 192 35.05 17.02 15.36
N SER A 193 35.57 18.18 15.69
CA SER A 193 35.98 18.59 17.02
C SER A 193 35.06 19.67 17.55
N GLY A 194 34.94 19.77 18.85
CA GLY A 194 34.17 20.80 19.54
C GLY A 194 33.90 20.45 21.01
N SER A 195 33.36 21.40 21.75
CA SER A 195 33.03 21.23 23.16
C SER A 195 31.53 21.42 23.38
N ASN A 196 30.94 20.49 24.11
CA ASN A 196 29.53 20.53 24.48
C ASN A 196 29.32 20.06 25.92
N SER A 197 28.04 20.12 26.38
CA SER A 197 27.70 19.71 27.73
C SER A 197 27.97 18.23 27.94
N ASP A 198 28.58 17.88 29.05
CA ASP A 198 28.86 16.50 29.48
C ASP A 198 27.63 15.81 30.09
N GLY A 199 26.64 16.59 30.49
CA GLY A 199 25.38 16.11 31.05
C GLY A 199 24.26 17.11 30.88
N VAL A 200 23.04 16.69 31.25
CA VAL A 200 21.82 17.49 31.22
C VAL A 200 21.25 17.61 32.61
N LYS A 201 20.85 18.81 33.00
CA LYS A 201 20.20 19.12 34.28
C LYS A 201 18.68 19.05 34.19
N TYR A 202 18.06 18.48 35.20
CA TYR A 202 16.61 18.49 35.42
C TYR A 202 16.32 18.87 36.88
N ASN A 203 15.09 19.33 37.20
CA ASN A 203 14.69 19.49 38.58
C ASN A 203 14.60 18.14 39.27
N ALA A 204 15.12 18.01 40.48
CA ALA A 204 15.04 16.78 41.28
C ALA A 204 13.58 16.42 41.67
N SER A 205 12.66 17.39 41.63
CA SER A 205 11.23 17.15 41.79
C SER A 205 10.60 16.41 40.58
N ASP A 206 11.17 16.64 39.40
CA ASP A 206 10.65 16.09 38.16
C ASP A 206 11.28 14.74 37.80
N VAL A 207 12.57 14.57 38.11
CA VAL A 207 13.30 13.30 37.96
C VAL A 207 13.67 12.76 39.36
N PRO A 208 13.03 11.68 39.81
CA PRO A 208 13.33 11.08 41.13
C PRO A 208 14.77 10.57 41.22
N GLU A 209 15.17 10.13 42.37
CA GLU A 209 16.44 9.44 42.51
C GLU A 209 16.39 8.10 41.76
N ILE A 210 17.31 7.92 40.84
CA ILE A 210 17.45 6.68 40.07
C ILE A 210 18.34 5.72 40.88
N THR A 211 17.81 4.55 41.20
CA THR A 211 18.45 3.64 42.14
C THR A 211 19.24 2.51 41.46
N SER A 212 18.89 2.18 40.19
CA SER A 212 19.57 1.11 39.47
C SER A 212 19.77 1.49 37.99
N ASN A 213 20.72 0.80 37.32
CA ASN A 213 21.04 0.96 35.88
C ASN A 213 21.19 2.44 35.43
N LYS A 214 21.86 3.26 36.24
CA LYS A 214 22.09 4.69 35.93
C LYS A 214 22.82 4.91 34.62
N ASP A 215 23.52 3.92 34.13
CA ASP A 215 24.28 3.86 32.89
C ASP A 215 23.46 3.37 31.69
N ASP A 216 22.15 3.10 31.84
CA ASP A 216 21.29 2.55 30.79
C ASP A 216 20.11 3.44 30.40
N LEU A 217 19.98 4.65 31.00
CA LEU A 217 18.88 5.54 30.61
C LEU A 217 19.10 6.05 29.18
N GLU A 218 18.00 6.27 28.51
CA GLU A 218 17.99 6.89 27.19
C GLU A 218 17.22 8.21 27.22
N ILE A 219 17.80 9.27 26.68
CA ILE A 219 17.17 10.56 26.57
C ILE A 219 16.79 10.75 25.10
N VAL A 220 15.51 10.87 24.81
CA VAL A 220 14.97 11.11 23.47
C VAL A 220 14.60 12.58 23.34
N ASN A 221 15.11 13.21 22.29
CA ASN A 221 14.79 14.58 21.89
C ASN A 221 14.51 14.61 20.39
N GLY A 222 13.47 15.28 19.99
CA GLY A 222 13.10 15.44 18.59
C GLY A 222 13.03 16.90 18.15
N SER A 223 13.15 17.11 16.85
CA SER A 223 12.83 18.35 16.15
C SER A 223 11.82 18.06 15.03
N THR A 224 11.64 18.98 14.11
CA THR A 224 10.65 18.83 13.03
C THR A 224 10.87 17.57 12.18
N TRP A 225 12.10 17.27 11.79
CA TRP A 225 12.43 16.15 10.87
C TRP A 225 13.36 15.09 11.44
N ASN A 226 13.79 15.19 12.71
CA ASN A 226 14.66 14.19 13.32
C ASN A 226 14.36 13.94 14.79
N GLU A 227 14.77 12.79 15.26
CA GLU A 227 14.82 12.42 16.67
C GLU A 227 16.21 11.88 17.02
N ASN A 228 16.66 12.14 18.25
CA ASN A 228 17.95 11.68 18.75
C ASN A 228 17.75 10.84 20.00
N ILE A 229 18.56 9.83 20.17
CA ILE A 229 18.68 9.06 21.41
C ILE A 229 20.10 9.24 21.92
N VAL A 230 20.22 9.76 23.14
CA VAL A 230 21.51 9.90 23.84
C VAL A 230 21.45 9.09 25.12
N CYS A 231 22.45 8.23 25.34
CA CYS A 231 22.49 7.36 26.52
C CYS A 231 23.26 8.01 27.66
N THR A 232 22.92 7.60 28.90
CA THR A 232 23.61 8.06 30.11
C THR A 232 24.70 7.09 30.55
N ARG A 233 25.72 7.62 31.24
CA ARG A 233 26.73 6.81 31.94
C ARG A 233 26.56 6.82 33.46
N ASP A 234 25.88 7.86 34.00
CA ASP A 234 25.58 7.96 35.45
C ASP A 234 24.50 9.04 35.68
N VAL A 235 23.90 9.01 36.85
CA VAL A 235 22.95 9.99 37.36
C VAL A 235 23.40 10.49 38.72
N ILE A 236 23.64 11.81 38.86
CA ILE A 236 24.08 12.44 40.12
C ILE A 236 23.09 13.51 40.58
N THR A 237 23.18 13.85 41.85
CA THR A 237 22.40 14.95 42.46
C THR A 237 23.31 16.12 42.77
N SER A 238 22.91 17.34 42.50
CA SER A 238 23.61 18.56 42.86
C SER A 238 22.59 19.64 43.25
N GLY A 239 22.49 19.88 44.55
CA GLY A 239 21.46 20.75 45.11
C GLY A 239 20.05 20.27 44.75
N THR A 240 19.25 21.12 44.11
CA THR A 240 17.88 20.83 43.63
C THR A 240 17.85 20.21 42.24
N SER A 241 19.01 19.90 41.65
CA SER A 241 19.11 19.35 40.30
C SER A 241 19.44 17.88 40.30
N ARG A 242 18.76 17.14 39.43
CA ARG A 242 19.16 15.81 39.00
C ARG A 242 19.94 15.95 37.69
N ILE A 243 21.15 15.42 37.62
CA ILE A 243 22.03 15.54 36.47
C ILE A 243 22.22 14.16 35.85
N LEU A 244 21.85 14.04 34.59
CA LEU A 244 22.10 12.85 33.77
C LEU A 244 23.40 13.09 33.00
N LEU A 245 24.46 12.39 33.38
CA LEU A 245 25.75 12.42 32.68
C LEU A 245 25.69 11.53 31.44
N LEU A 246 26.08 12.10 30.29
CA LEU A 246 25.93 11.44 29.00
C LEU A 246 27.09 10.47 28.74
N GLN A 247 26.82 9.39 28.06
CA GLN A 247 27.86 8.54 27.47
C GLN A 247 28.63 9.34 26.41
N GLN A 248 29.94 9.28 26.46
CA GLN A 248 30.80 10.06 25.59
C GLN A 248 31.60 9.13 24.67
N PRO A 249 31.87 9.53 23.45
CA PRO A 249 31.76 10.90 22.86
C PRO A 249 30.38 11.21 22.24
N TYR A 250 29.45 10.24 22.16
CA TYR A 250 28.18 10.39 21.43
C TYR A 250 27.33 11.56 21.98
N GLY A 251 27.25 11.69 23.28
CA GLY A 251 26.47 12.74 23.91
C GLY A 251 26.93 14.16 23.54
N ALA A 252 28.23 14.38 23.38
CA ALA A 252 28.75 15.67 22.92
C ALA A 252 28.53 15.89 21.41
N ILE A 253 28.65 14.83 20.62
CA ILE A 253 28.43 14.88 19.17
C ILE A 253 26.98 15.21 18.82
N ALA A 254 26.04 14.60 19.49
CA ALA A 254 24.60 14.85 19.29
C ALA A 254 24.19 16.32 19.53
N GLN A 255 25.03 17.09 20.23
CA GLN A 255 24.85 18.53 20.50
C GLN A 255 25.59 19.42 19.51
N LEU A 256 26.45 18.90 18.62
CA LEU A 256 27.15 19.70 17.63
C LEU A 256 26.19 20.24 16.58
N PRO A 257 26.44 21.46 16.03
CA PRO A 257 25.60 21.94 14.94
C PRO A 257 25.70 21.02 13.75
N GLY A 258 24.56 20.77 13.13
CA GLY A 258 24.53 19.93 11.96
C GLY A 258 23.22 19.18 11.79
N TRP A 259 23.07 18.53 10.68
CA TRP A 259 21.95 17.72 10.34
C TRP A 259 21.79 16.52 11.27
N GLY A 260 20.61 16.29 11.78
CA GLY A 260 20.37 15.25 12.73
C GLY A 260 20.90 15.50 14.16
N ALA A 261 21.88 16.37 14.34
CA ALA A 261 22.36 16.77 15.65
C ALA A 261 21.47 17.87 16.26
N ALA A 262 20.26 17.52 16.60
CA ALA A 262 19.29 18.45 17.20
C ALA A 262 19.10 18.24 18.71
N PHE A 263 19.99 17.50 19.36
CA PHE A 263 19.92 17.32 20.80
C PHE A 263 20.28 18.62 21.52
N THR A 264 19.33 19.16 22.27
CA THR A 264 19.53 20.41 23.01
C THR A 264 19.31 20.18 24.50
N THR A 265 20.11 20.82 25.35
CA THR A 265 20.03 20.67 26.80
C THR A 265 18.95 21.54 27.45
N THR A 266 18.11 22.20 26.65
CA THR A 266 17.07 23.14 27.15
C THR A 266 15.66 22.79 26.65
N SER A 267 15.52 21.75 25.86
CA SER A 267 14.21 21.30 25.32
C SER A 267 13.47 20.37 26.28
N THR A 268 12.29 19.94 25.90
CA THR A 268 11.57 18.86 26.58
C THR A 268 12.12 17.52 26.10
N HIS A 269 12.45 16.67 27.04
CA HIS A 269 13.00 15.32 26.78
C HIS A 269 12.04 14.26 27.27
N THR A 270 12.09 13.08 26.66
CA THR A 270 11.54 11.87 27.23
C THR A 270 12.68 10.97 27.67
N ILE A 271 12.75 10.68 28.96
CA ILE A 271 13.76 9.82 29.59
C ILE A 271 13.14 8.42 29.71
N TYR A 272 13.86 7.41 29.22
CA TYR A 272 13.46 6.01 29.23
C TYR A 272 14.32 5.17 30.14
N ASN A 273 13.80 4.01 30.55
CA ASN A 273 14.51 2.93 31.19
C ASN A 273 14.94 3.18 32.66
N ALA A 274 14.04 3.74 33.46
CA ALA A 274 14.20 3.78 34.92
C ALA A 274 13.08 3.02 35.61
N PHE A 275 13.41 2.25 36.67
CA PHE A 275 12.41 1.53 37.44
C PHE A 275 11.36 2.47 38.08
N GLU A 276 11.80 3.63 38.52
CA GLU A 276 10.98 4.67 39.16
C GLU A 276 9.89 5.26 38.20
N PHE A 277 9.96 4.93 36.91
CA PHE A 277 8.95 5.34 35.92
C PHE A 277 7.94 4.22 35.60
N LEU A 278 8.04 3.07 36.27
CA LEU A 278 7.13 1.94 36.04
C LEU A 278 5.78 2.17 36.71
N ASN A 279 4.84 2.78 36.00
CA ASN A 279 3.58 3.25 36.57
C ASN A 279 2.35 3.05 35.69
N SER A 280 2.50 2.47 34.50
CA SER A 280 1.40 2.36 33.53
C SER A 280 1.33 0.97 32.89
N PRO A 281 0.13 0.47 32.55
CA PRO A 281 -0.05 -0.82 31.89
C PRO A 281 0.73 -0.91 30.56
N GLY A 282 1.34 -2.05 30.32
CA GLY A 282 2.14 -2.33 29.12
C GLY A 282 3.60 -1.87 29.24
N GLN A 283 4.01 -1.27 30.35
CA GLN A 283 5.41 -0.87 30.58
C GLN A 283 6.24 -2.01 31.20
N PHE A 284 7.51 -2.04 30.83
CA PHE A 284 8.50 -2.95 31.43
C PHE A 284 9.78 -2.21 31.84
N TYR A 285 10.49 -2.78 32.79
CA TYR A 285 11.83 -2.39 33.20
C TYR A 285 12.67 -3.66 33.48
N PHE A 286 13.90 -3.67 33.02
CA PHE A 286 14.84 -4.74 33.28
C PHE A 286 16.04 -4.24 34.09
N ASP A 287 16.21 -4.80 35.27
CA ASP A 287 17.40 -4.59 36.07
C ASP A 287 18.47 -5.63 35.71
N LYS A 288 19.49 -5.19 34.95
CA LYS A 288 20.56 -6.06 34.46
C LYS A 288 21.47 -6.58 35.61
N THR A 289 21.53 -5.86 36.72
CA THR A 289 22.37 -6.23 37.89
C THR A 289 21.73 -7.38 38.66
N THR A 290 20.46 -7.27 38.99
CA THR A 290 19.69 -8.31 39.68
C THR A 290 19.11 -9.36 38.75
N LYS A 291 19.21 -9.15 37.41
CA LYS A 291 18.61 -9.99 36.39
C LYS A 291 17.08 -10.10 36.51
N THR A 292 16.44 -9.06 37.00
CA THR A 292 15.01 -9.04 37.28
C THR A 292 14.27 -8.20 36.23
N LEU A 293 13.36 -8.84 35.53
CA LEU A 293 12.45 -8.19 34.59
C LEU A 293 11.14 -7.87 35.30
N TYR A 294 10.72 -6.62 35.24
CA TYR A 294 9.46 -6.11 35.79
C TYR A 294 8.53 -5.74 34.64
N TYR A 295 7.28 -6.07 34.80
CA TYR A 295 6.22 -5.73 33.82
C TYR A 295 4.92 -5.32 34.51
N TYR A 296 4.27 -4.30 34.00
CA TYR A 296 2.94 -3.88 34.40
C TYR A 296 1.94 -4.38 33.35
N PRO A 297 1.18 -5.46 33.60
CA PRO A 297 0.28 -6.05 32.62
C PRO A 297 -0.78 -5.06 32.11
N ARG A 298 -1.14 -5.18 30.83
CA ARG A 298 -2.30 -4.50 30.25
C ARG A 298 -3.59 -5.07 30.81
N PRO A 299 -4.70 -4.34 30.76
CA PRO A 299 -6.02 -4.87 31.14
C PRO A 299 -6.31 -6.19 30.39
N GLY A 300 -6.70 -7.22 31.14
CA GLY A 300 -7.01 -8.54 30.57
C GLY A 300 -5.82 -9.48 30.37
N GLU A 301 -4.57 -9.04 30.55
CA GLU A 301 -3.40 -9.93 30.48
C GLU A 301 -3.26 -10.76 31.78
N ASN A 302 -3.14 -12.08 31.62
CA ASN A 302 -2.86 -12.99 32.73
C ASN A 302 -1.41 -13.48 32.69
N MET A 303 -0.56 -13.01 33.60
CA MET A 303 0.86 -13.32 33.61
C MET A 303 1.17 -14.80 33.90
N ALA A 304 0.24 -15.59 34.42
CA ALA A 304 0.45 -17.03 34.59
C ALA A 304 0.43 -17.79 33.24
N SER A 305 -0.23 -17.23 32.23
CA SER A 305 -0.35 -17.81 30.87
C SER A 305 0.15 -16.92 29.75
N ALA A 306 0.64 -15.71 30.06
CA ALA A 306 1.12 -14.76 29.06
C ALA A 306 2.33 -15.34 28.32
N ASP A 307 2.32 -15.17 27.00
CA ASP A 307 3.49 -15.42 26.17
C ASP A 307 4.40 -14.19 26.20
N VAL A 308 5.57 -14.31 26.80
CA VAL A 308 6.52 -13.20 27.00
C VAL A 308 7.84 -13.53 26.34
N GLU A 309 8.20 -12.73 25.35
CA GLU A 309 9.37 -12.89 24.51
C GLU A 309 10.37 -11.74 24.73
N ALA A 310 11.59 -12.10 25.18
CA ALA A 310 12.71 -11.16 25.34
C ALA A 310 13.74 -11.41 24.23
N PRO A 311 13.87 -10.52 23.24
CA PRO A 311 14.81 -10.68 22.13
C PRO A 311 16.27 -10.77 22.60
N VAL A 312 17.06 -11.58 21.88
CA VAL A 312 18.49 -11.81 22.16
C VAL A 312 19.39 -11.68 20.93
N LEU A 313 18.81 -11.74 19.74
CA LEU A 313 19.54 -11.61 18.48
C LEU A 313 19.24 -10.27 17.80
N GLU A 314 20.27 -9.66 17.26
CA GLU A 314 20.15 -8.44 16.45
C GLU A 314 19.65 -8.77 15.03
N LYS A 315 20.14 -9.88 14.46
CA LYS A 315 19.76 -10.38 13.14
C LYS A 315 19.33 -11.84 13.22
N LEU A 316 18.35 -12.22 12.42
CA LEU A 316 17.93 -13.61 12.25
C LEU A 316 18.65 -14.27 11.06
N VAL A 317 18.75 -13.51 9.95
CA VAL A 317 19.37 -14.00 8.71
C VAL A 317 20.34 -12.94 8.19
N ASP A 318 21.53 -13.41 7.78
CA ASP A 318 22.56 -12.60 7.13
C ASP A 318 22.99 -13.30 5.83
N ILE A 319 22.70 -12.66 4.69
CA ILE A 319 23.03 -13.14 3.35
C ILE A 319 24.09 -12.23 2.79
N SER A 320 25.35 -12.64 2.88
CA SER A 320 26.46 -11.74 2.57
C SER A 320 27.48 -12.40 1.66
N GLY A 321 27.61 -11.89 0.43
CA GLY A 321 28.70 -12.23 -0.46
C GLY A 321 30.02 -11.57 -0.01
N LYS A 322 31.11 -11.97 -0.66
CA LYS A 322 32.46 -11.45 -0.35
C LYS A 322 32.83 -10.22 -1.20
N SER A 323 32.20 -10.08 -2.35
CA SER A 323 32.39 -8.98 -3.30
C SER A 323 31.38 -9.09 -4.46
N ASN A 324 31.37 -8.12 -5.36
CA ASN A 324 30.57 -8.19 -6.58
C ASN A 324 30.93 -9.38 -7.50
N ALA A 325 32.15 -9.85 -7.47
CA ALA A 325 32.59 -11.04 -8.20
C ALA A 325 32.17 -12.33 -7.48
N ASN A 326 31.92 -12.28 -6.18
CA ASN A 326 31.63 -13.44 -5.35
C ASN A 326 30.38 -13.21 -4.48
N ARG A 327 29.25 -13.07 -5.17
CA ARG A 327 27.93 -12.86 -4.58
C ARG A 327 27.27 -14.16 -4.12
N VAL A 328 26.37 -14.06 -3.15
CA VAL A 328 25.36 -15.09 -2.88
C VAL A 328 24.28 -15.04 -3.96
N ARG A 329 23.84 -16.20 -4.49
CA ARG A 329 22.92 -16.23 -5.62
C ARG A 329 21.78 -17.23 -5.48
N ASN A 330 20.64 -16.90 -6.11
CA ASN A 330 19.55 -17.84 -6.38
C ASN A 330 18.98 -18.51 -5.11
N ILE A 331 18.69 -17.74 -4.06
CA ILE A 331 18.01 -18.22 -2.87
C ILE A 331 16.64 -17.57 -2.76
N THR A 332 15.65 -18.35 -2.34
CA THR A 332 14.28 -17.86 -2.08
C THR A 332 13.84 -18.27 -0.68
N PHE A 333 13.29 -17.31 0.07
CA PHE A 333 12.59 -17.53 1.34
C PHE A 333 11.10 -17.32 1.11
N GLN A 334 10.27 -18.31 1.48
CA GLN A 334 8.85 -18.26 1.16
C GLN A 334 7.96 -18.74 2.30
N GLY A 335 6.96 -17.93 2.68
CA GLY A 335 5.94 -18.31 3.66
C GLY A 335 6.45 -18.45 5.10
N ILE A 336 7.57 -17.84 5.44
CA ILE A 336 8.23 -17.93 6.75
C ILE A 336 7.89 -16.69 7.57
N THR A 337 7.66 -16.86 8.87
CA THR A 337 7.60 -15.74 9.82
C THR A 337 8.97 -15.49 10.44
N PHE A 338 9.46 -14.25 10.36
CA PHE A 338 10.67 -13.76 11.03
C PHE A 338 10.22 -12.82 12.15
N ALA A 339 10.67 -13.09 13.39
CA ALA A 339 10.16 -12.35 14.55
C ALA A 339 11.20 -12.11 15.65
N ASN A 340 11.01 -11.01 16.35
CA ASN A 340 11.62 -10.69 17.65
C ASN A 340 13.14 -10.51 17.59
N THR A 341 13.61 -9.33 17.20
CA THR A 341 15.03 -8.97 17.30
C THR A 341 15.29 -7.92 18.37
N ASP A 342 16.54 -7.77 18.74
CA ASP A 342 17.07 -6.77 19.66
C ASP A 342 18.09 -5.87 18.95
N TRP A 343 18.29 -4.69 19.45
CA TRP A 343 19.36 -3.79 19.01
C TRP A 343 19.64 -2.71 20.06
N ASN A 344 20.91 -2.48 20.38
CA ASN A 344 21.35 -1.58 21.42
C ASN A 344 21.82 -0.21 20.91
N LEU A 345 21.39 0.22 19.72
CA LEU A 345 21.78 1.45 19.06
C LEU A 345 23.20 1.39 18.45
N ILE A 346 23.59 2.44 17.75
CA ILE A 346 24.92 2.56 17.17
C ILE A 346 25.94 2.79 18.28
N LYS A 347 27.03 2.04 18.24
CA LYS A 347 28.13 2.17 19.17
C LYS A 347 29.25 3.01 18.56
N VAL A 348 29.66 4.05 19.28
CA VAL A 348 30.78 4.93 18.92
C VAL A 348 31.71 5.07 20.09
N GLY A 349 32.93 4.54 19.98
CA GLY A 349 33.82 4.41 21.12
C GLY A 349 33.18 3.59 22.23
N ASP A 350 33.06 4.18 23.41
CA ASP A 350 32.39 3.57 24.57
C ASP A 350 30.98 4.10 24.81
N SER A 351 30.38 4.73 23.81
CA SER A 351 29.03 5.30 23.89
C SER A 351 28.07 4.72 22.88
N TYR A 352 26.80 4.75 23.24
CA TYR A 352 25.67 4.35 22.40
C TYR A 352 24.76 5.54 22.16
N GLY A 353 24.13 5.56 20.99
CA GLY A 353 23.17 6.57 20.63
C GLY A 353 22.62 6.40 19.23
N ARG A 354 21.76 7.34 18.85
CA ARG A 354 21.22 7.46 17.53
C ARG A 354 20.97 8.94 17.23
N THR A 355 21.50 9.40 16.11
CA THR A 355 21.25 10.74 15.57
C THR A 355 20.69 10.55 14.17
N THR A 356 19.39 10.63 14.06
CA THR A 356 18.73 10.25 12.82
C THR A 356 18.78 11.36 11.77
N CYS A 357 19.02 10.96 10.55
CA CYS A 357 18.82 11.76 9.38
C CYS A 357 18.18 10.86 8.30
N GLN A 358 16.87 10.93 8.15
CA GLN A 358 16.11 10.23 7.11
C GLN A 358 16.55 8.77 6.89
N SER A 359 16.29 7.94 7.89
CA SER A 359 16.59 6.50 7.90
C SER A 359 18.06 6.12 7.92
N ALA A 360 18.95 7.05 8.25
CA ALA A 360 20.36 6.76 8.45
C ALA A 360 20.91 7.57 9.64
N ASP A 361 21.99 7.12 10.21
CA ASP A 361 22.80 7.93 11.12
C ASP A 361 23.88 8.70 10.34
N GLY A 362 23.88 10.02 10.52
CA GLY A 362 24.80 10.91 9.85
C GLY A 362 25.63 11.71 10.84
N PHE A 363 26.94 11.65 10.67
CA PHE A 363 27.88 12.42 11.50
C PHE A 363 28.64 13.41 10.64
N ILE A 364 28.60 14.67 11.05
CA ILE A 364 29.19 15.75 10.29
C ILE A 364 30.66 15.88 10.61
N ALA A 365 31.53 15.70 9.61
CA ALA A 365 32.98 15.93 9.70
C ALA A 365 33.34 17.39 9.59
N TYR A 366 32.52 18.17 8.87
CA TYR A 366 32.81 19.58 8.58
C TYR A 366 31.52 20.35 8.36
N TYR A 367 31.37 21.49 8.98
CA TYR A 367 30.29 22.44 8.78
C TYR A 367 30.83 23.87 8.91
N ASN A 368 30.75 24.67 7.85
CA ASN A 368 31.23 26.05 7.80
C ASN A 368 30.13 27.11 7.90
N GLY A 369 28.93 26.71 8.24
CA GLY A 369 27.72 27.55 8.20
C GLY A 369 26.93 27.44 6.90
N ASN A 370 27.41 26.68 5.93
CA ASN A 370 26.71 26.37 4.69
C ASN A 370 26.46 24.87 4.58
N TRP A 371 25.21 24.50 4.52
CA TRP A 371 24.79 23.09 4.44
C TRP A 371 25.26 22.40 3.16
N HIS A 372 25.36 23.12 2.06
CA HIS A 372 25.83 22.59 0.78
C HIS A 372 27.31 22.20 0.77
N ASP A 373 28.06 22.68 1.73
CA ASP A 373 29.48 22.33 1.91
C ASP A 373 29.72 21.33 3.04
N THR A 374 28.66 20.74 3.57
CA THR A 374 28.72 19.77 4.68
C THR A 374 29.44 18.51 4.24
N LYS A 375 30.35 18.02 5.06
CA LYS A 375 31.06 16.75 4.85
C LYS A 375 30.73 15.78 5.97
N TYR A 376 30.46 14.55 5.60
CA TYR A 376 30.16 13.46 6.52
C TYR A 376 31.36 12.55 6.68
N THR A 377 31.64 12.11 7.91
CA THR A 377 32.68 11.12 8.18
C THR A 377 32.11 9.72 8.25
N LEU A 378 30.90 9.60 8.74
CA LEU A 378 30.17 8.35 8.85
C LEU A 378 28.71 8.58 8.48
N LEU A 379 28.23 7.80 7.55
CA LEU A 379 26.82 7.59 7.26
C LEU A 379 26.57 6.10 7.30
N ASP A 380 25.63 5.65 8.06
CA ASP A 380 25.34 4.23 8.23
C ASP A 380 23.83 3.95 8.24
N THR A 381 23.46 2.79 7.79
CA THR A 381 22.09 2.29 7.87
C THR A 381 21.87 1.52 9.17
N TYR A 382 20.62 1.35 9.56
CA TYR A 382 20.30 0.52 10.71
C TYR A 382 20.39 -0.97 10.33
N PRO A 383 20.66 -1.88 11.28
CA PRO A 383 20.72 -3.31 10.98
C PRO A 383 19.32 -3.83 10.63
N GLY A 384 19.23 -4.64 9.57
CA GLY A 384 18.03 -5.39 9.26
C GLY A 384 17.88 -6.64 10.12
N MET A 385 16.65 -6.97 10.52
CA MET A 385 16.35 -8.32 11.02
C MET A 385 16.81 -9.38 10.00
N ILE A 386 16.66 -9.07 8.74
CA ILE A 386 17.20 -9.78 7.59
C ILE A 386 18.14 -8.84 6.84
N ASN A 387 19.43 -9.20 6.76
CA ASN A 387 20.42 -8.43 6.04
C ASN A 387 20.82 -9.11 4.74
N VAL A 388 20.90 -8.36 3.65
CA VAL A 388 21.32 -8.84 2.33
C VAL A 388 22.38 -7.88 1.78
N SER A 389 23.54 -8.41 1.39
CA SER A 389 24.60 -7.65 0.76
C SER A 389 25.38 -8.50 -0.23
N SER A 390 26.01 -7.87 -1.23
CA SER A 390 26.78 -8.54 -2.29
C SER A 390 26.08 -9.80 -2.79
N SER A 391 24.87 -9.63 -3.30
CA SER A 391 23.96 -10.74 -3.62
C SER A 391 23.24 -10.53 -4.96
N ASP A 392 22.82 -11.63 -5.58
CA ASP A 392 22.13 -11.65 -6.87
C ASP A 392 20.96 -12.62 -6.82
N SER A 393 19.80 -12.19 -7.21
CA SER A 393 18.59 -13.03 -7.31
C SER A 393 18.16 -13.65 -5.97
N ILE A 394 18.17 -12.86 -4.90
CA ILE A 394 17.63 -13.22 -3.58
C ILE A 394 16.17 -12.79 -3.50
N ASN A 395 15.27 -13.73 -3.19
CA ASN A 395 13.84 -13.46 -3.16
C ASN A 395 13.23 -13.74 -1.80
N PHE A 396 12.31 -12.87 -1.41
CA PHE A 396 11.42 -13.04 -0.24
C PHE A 396 9.98 -12.94 -0.72
N THR A 397 9.22 -14.04 -0.59
CA THR A 397 7.87 -14.13 -1.13
C THR A 397 6.88 -14.63 -0.08
N GLY A 398 5.84 -13.86 0.19
CA GLY A 398 4.76 -14.27 1.09
C GLY A 398 5.21 -14.50 2.53
N ASN A 399 6.24 -13.79 3.00
CA ASN A 399 6.74 -13.92 4.37
C ASN A 399 6.04 -12.92 5.31
N VAL A 400 6.07 -13.22 6.60
CA VAL A 400 5.71 -12.28 7.67
C VAL A 400 6.98 -11.83 8.37
N ILE A 401 7.20 -10.52 8.49
CA ILE A 401 8.35 -9.93 9.18
C ILE A 401 7.82 -8.98 10.24
N LYS A 402 8.07 -9.29 11.50
CA LYS A 402 7.48 -8.54 12.61
C LYS A 402 8.41 -8.36 13.80
N HIS A 403 8.15 -7.32 14.60
CA HIS A 403 8.85 -7.08 15.85
C HIS A 403 10.35 -6.90 15.67
N SER A 404 10.74 -6.11 14.66
CA SER A 404 12.14 -5.75 14.48
C SER A 404 12.55 -4.60 15.38
N ALA A 405 13.73 -4.75 15.99
CA ALA A 405 14.34 -3.72 16.83
C ALA A 405 14.96 -2.55 16.05
N ALA A 406 15.16 -2.73 14.74
CA ALA A 406 15.64 -1.72 13.81
C ALA A 406 14.93 -1.90 12.48
N ASP A 407 15.63 -2.07 11.34
CA ASP A 407 14.96 -2.30 10.05
C ASP A 407 14.37 -3.72 9.93
N GLY A 408 13.35 -3.88 9.11
CA GLY A 408 12.80 -5.20 8.79
C GLY A 408 13.72 -5.97 7.86
N ILE A 409 13.92 -5.49 6.64
CA ILE A 409 14.87 -6.05 5.66
C ILE A 409 15.80 -4.94 5.18
N THR A 410 17.10 -5.23 5.14
CA THR A 410 18.08 -4.37 4.51
C THR A 410 18.72 -5.06 3.30
N MET A 411 18.75 -4.36 2.16
CA MET A 411 19.47 -4.72 0.94
C MET A 411 20.44 -3.60 0.61
N VAL A 412 21.59 -3.57 1.32
CA VAL A 412 22.33 -2.31 1.43
C VAL A 412 23.48 -2.14 0.44
N ASN A 413 24.22 -3.17 0.12
CA ASN A 413 25.40 -3.06 -0.73
C ASN A 413 25.36 -4.12 -1.82
N ASP A 414 25.48 -3.70 -3.08
CA ASP A 414 25.69 -4.60 -4.24
C ASP A 414 24.63 -5.73 -4.31
N VAL A 415 23.37 -5.40 -4.07
CA VAL A 415 22.25 -6.33 -4.23
C VAL A 415 21.61 -6.11 -5.59
N ILE A 416 21.57 -7.16 -6.41
CA ILE A 416 21.04 -7.07 -7.76
C ILE A 416 19.95 -8.11 -8.03
N ASN A 417 19.04 -7.82 -8.97
CA ASN A 417 18.01 -8.73 -9.50
C ASN A 417 17.17 -9.43 -8.41
N SER A 418 16.91 -8.77 -7.30
CA SER A 418 16.29 -9.36 -6.12
C SER A 418 14.86 -8.89 -5.94
N ASN A 419 13.99 -9.73 -5.34
CA ASN A 419 12.57 -9.46 -5.25
C ASN A 419 12.03 -9.62 -3.83
N LEU A 420 11.22 -8.65 -3.41
CA LEU A 420 10.41 -8.65 -2.19
C LEU A 420 8.94 -8.60 -2.62
N ILE A 421 8.25 -9.75 -2.64
CA ILE A 421 6.91 -9.85 -3.22
C ILE A 421 5.91 -10.44 -2.24
N GLY A 422 4.81 -9.72 -2.00
CA GLY A 422 3.69 -10.22 -1.22
C GLY A 422 4.02 -10.47 0.25
N ASN A 423 4.96 -9.75 0.85
CA ASN A 423 5.30 -9.90 2.26
C ASN A 423 4.44 -9.00 3.14
N TYR A 424 4.20 -9.44 4.38
CA TYR A 424 3.58 -8.64 5.43
C TYR A 424 4.64 -8.24 6.45
N ILE A 425 4.91 -6.93 6.55
CA ILE A 425 5.98 -6.34 7.36
C ILE A 425 5.35 -5.38 8.35
N TYR A 426 5.44 -5.65 9.66
CA TYR A 426 4.77 -4.81 10.65
C TYR A 426 5.47 -4.75 12.01
N ASP A 427 5.15 -3.71 12.78
CA ASP A 427 5.77 -3.41 14.08
C ASP A 427 7.30 -3.36 13.95
N ILE A 428 7.77 -2.51 13.04
CA ILE A 428 9.18 -2.30 12.74
C ILE A 428 9.64 -0.99 13.38
N THR A 429 10.69 -1.08 14.20
CA THR A 429 11.16 0.08 14.97
C THR A 429 11.66 1.22 14.06
N SER A 430 12.34 0.90 12.95
CA SER A 430 12.79 1.88 11.97
C SER A 430 12.17 1.63 10.59
N SER A 431 12.93 1.52 9.51
CA SER A 431 12.34 1.31 8.18
C SER A 431 11.86 -0.13 7.97
N GLY A 432 10.69 -0.28 7.33
CA GLY A 432 10.19 -1.61 6.94
C GLY A 432 11.14 -2.32 5.98
N ILE A 433 11.55 -1.60 4.93
CA ILE A 433 12.52 -2.07 3.92
C ILE A 433 13.51 -0.93 3.64
N THR A 434 14.81 -1.26 3.65
CA THR A 434 15.89 -0.35 3.26
C THR A 434 16.65 -0.93 2.07
N VAL A 435 16.84 -0.13 0.99
CA VAL A 435 17.61 -0.51 -0.21
C VAL A 435 18.68 0.53 -0.50
N GLY A 436 19.90 0.08 -0.78
CA GLY A 436 21.05 0.94 -0.99
C GLY A 436 21.66 1.45 0.32
N HIS A 437 22.67 2.27 0.20
CA HIS A 437 23.41 2.82 1.33
C HIS A 437 23.66 4.31 1.10
N PRO A 438 23.58 5.16 2.13
CA PRO A 438 23.81 6.60 1.99
C PRO A 438 25.29 6.95 1.70
N GLN A 439 26.20 6.03 1.92
CA GLN A 439 27.63 6.17 1.66
C GLN A 439 28.16 4.98 0.85
N HIS A 440 29.07 5.25 -0.06
CA HIS A 440 29.72 4.21 -0.82
C HIS A 440 30.81 3.51 0.00
N VAL A 441 30.52 2.32 0.49
CA VAL A 441 31.41 1.56 1.39
C VAL A 441 32.77 1.17 0.79
N TYR A 442 32.89 1.16 -0.54
CA TYR A 442 34.12 0.80 -1.24
C TYR A 442 35.02 1.97 -1.61
N LEU A 443 34.56 3.21 -1.41
CA LEU A 443 35.37 4.41 -1.65
C LEU A 443 36.18 4.87 -0.44
N GLY A 444 36.15 4.09 0.64
CA GLY A 444 36.86 4.41 1.87
C GLY A 444 36.10 5.38 2.78
N ASP A 445 36.71 5.77 3.86
CA ASP A 445 36.22 6.64 4.93
C ASP A 445 36.01 8.10 4.51
N GLY A 446 35.53 8.29 3.34
CA GLY A 446 35.45 9.51 2.64
C GLY A 446 34.88 10.72 3.33
N GLY A 447 35.24 11.24 4.30
CA GLY A 447 34.80 12.48 4.94
C GLY A 447 34.46 13.66 3.98
N GLU A 448 34.23 13.35 2.69
CA GLU A 448 33.81 14.28 1.67
C GLU A 448 32.55 13.72 0.95
N HIS A 449 31.84 14.59 0.22
CA HIS A 449 30.69 14.22 -0.57
C HIS A 449 30.99 12.97 -1.39
N GLN A 450 30.37 11.87 -1.01
CA GLN A 450 30.53 10.60 -1.69
C GLN A 450 29.65 10.61 -2.94
N LYS A 451 30.26 10.62 -4.09
CA LYS A 451 29.54 10.49 -5.37
C LYS A 451 29.69 9.08 -5.90
N TYR A 452 28.59 8.42 -6.15
CA TYR A 452 28.61 7.21 -6.93
C TYR A 452 28.80 7.58 -8.41
N ALA A 453 29.85 7.07 -9.03
CA ALA A 453 30.00 7.18 -10.47
C ALA A 453 29.25 6.06 -11.20
N PRO A 454 28.84 6.21 -12.47
CA PRO A 454 28.25 5.15 -13.25
C PRO A 454 29.17 3.93 -13.28
N GLY A 455 28.63 2.74 -13.00
CA GLY A 455 29.37 1.49 -12.98
C GLY A 455 30.22 1.26 -11.72
N VAL A 456 30.09 2.10 -10.70
CA VAL A 456 30.77 1.87 -9.42
C VAL A 456 30.14 0.68 -8.69
N GLU A 457 30.98 -0.15 -8.11
CA GLU A 457 30.57 -1.27 -7.27
C GLU A 457 29.76 -0.78 -6.05
N GLY A 458 28.80 -1.58 -5.63
CA GLY A 458 28.04 -1.33 -4.40
C GLY A 458 26.66 -0.72 -4.62
N ILE A 459 26.34 -0.22 -5.82
CA ILE A 459 24.98 0.27 -6.11
C ILE A 459 24.01 -0.88 -6.24
N CYS A 460 22.94 -0.88 -5.43
CA CYS A 460 21.85 -1.83 -5.58
C CYS A 460 21.08 -1.57 -6.88
N THR A 461 20.84 -2.62 -7.67
CA THR A 461 20.28 -2.48 -9.02
C THR A 461 19.21 -3.53 -9.30
N ASN A 462 18.11 -3.11 -9.95
CA ASN A 462 17.01 -4.01 -10.35
C ASN A 462 16.44 -4.80 -9.17
N VAL A 463 16.15 -4.10 -8.07
CA VAL A 463 15.41 -4.62 -6.91
C VAL A 463 13.93 -4.33 -7.11
N VAL A 464 13.08 -5.30 -6.84
CA VAL A 464 11.63 -5.19 -6.97
C VAL A 464 10.97 -5.35 -5.59
N ILE A 465 10.23 -4.34 -5.18
CA ILE A 465 9.39 -4.31 -3.98
C ILE A 465 7.95 -4.22 -4.47
N ASN A 466 7.21 -5.33 -4.44
CA ASN A 466 5.92 -5.41 -5.10
C ASN A 466 4.88 -6.12 -4.24
N ASN A 467 3.67 -5.56 -4.17
CA ASN A 467 2.56 -6.17 -3.45
C ASN A 467 2.84 -6.48 -1.97
N ASN A 468 3.72 -5.73 -1.31
CA ASN A 468 3.95 -5.89 0.12
C ASN A 468 3.01 -5.00 0.92
N MET A 469 2.65 -5.47 2.11
CA MET A 469 2.01 -4.67 3.13
C MET A 469 3.01 -4.29 4.20
N LEU A 470 3.20 -2.99 4.41
CA LEU A 470 4.04 -2.45 5.47
C LEU A 470 3.14 -1.68 6.45
N TRP A 471 3.16 -2.07 7.72
CA TRP A 471 2.34 -1.44 8.74
C TRP A 471 3.12 -1.13 10.01
N ASP A 472 2.88 0.05 10.58
CA ASP A 472 3.48 0.48 11.84
C ASP A 472 5.02 0.41 11.79
N CYS A 473 5.59 1.16 10.84
CA CYS A 473 7.02 1.32 10.69
C CYS A 473 7.44 2.69 11.22
N SER A 474 8.59 2.76 11.90
CA SER A 474 9.19 3.99 12.44
C SER A 474 8.32 4.78 13.45
N THR A 475 7.32 4.19 14.03
CA THR A 475 6.48 4.84 15.04
C THR A 475 7.08 4.80 16.45
N ALA A 476 8.09 3.95 16.66
CA ALA A 476 8.78 3.82 17.94
C ALA A 476 9.52 5.13 18.31
N PRO A 477 9.53 5.50 19.60
CA PRO A 477 10.22 6.68 20.07
C PRO A 477 11.71 6.68 19.73
N GLY A 478 12.22 7.79 19.23
CA GLY A 478 13.60 7.95 18.79
C GLY A 478 13.85 7.47 17.35
N PHE A 479 12.84 6.94 16.65
CA PHE A 479 12.97 6.41 15.28
C PHE A 479 12.01 7.05 14.27
N GLY A 480 11.41 8.18 14.63
CA GLY A 480 10.44 8.85 13.79
C GLY A 480 10.95 9.28 12.42
N GLY A 481 12.25 9.43 12.22
CA GLY A 481 12.85 9.85 10.93
C GLY A 481 13.02 8.75 9.89
N CYS A 482 12.43 7.55 10.08
CA CYS A 482 12.49 6.43 9.16
C CYS A 482 11.19 6.28 8.36
N ALA A 483 11.19 5.45 7.31
CA ALA A 483 10.08 5.29 6.38
C ALA A 483 9.53 3.86 6.33
N GLY A 484 8.40 3.66 5.66
CA GLY A 484 7.96 2.33 5.28
C GLY A 484 8.97 1.67 4.34
N VAL A 485 9.29 2.36 3.24
CA VAL A 485 10.36 1.96 2.30
C VAL A 485 11.35 3.10 2.18
N THR A 486 12.61 2.82 2.45
CA THR A 486 13.73 3.74 2.25
C THR A 486 14.62 3.22 1.13
N ALA A 487 14.91 4.06 0.14
CA ALA A 487 15.89 3.77 -0.89
C ALA A 487 16.88 4.94 -0.99
N PHE A 488 18.17 4.63 -0.92
CA PHE A 488 19.23 5.62 -1.05
C PHE A 488 19.70 5.76 -2.51
N PHE A 489 20.95 5.48 -2.81
CA PHE A 489 21.49 5.47 -4.16
C PHE A 489 21.21 4.12 -4.81
N VAL A 490 20.23 4.08 -5.71
CA VAL A 490 19.74 2.84 -6.34
C VAL A 490 19.42 3.05 -7.82
N ASN A 491 19.58 2.00 -8.62
CA ASN A 491 19.23 2.01 -10.04
C ASN A 491 18.16 0.95 -10.35
N LYS A 492 17.18 1.31 -11.19
CA LYS A 492 16.12 0.40 -11.66
C LYS A 492 15.34 -0.25 -10.52
N LEU A 493 15.20 0.46 -9.39
CA LEU A 493 14.34 0.05 -8.30
C LEU A 493 12.88 0.13 -8.76
N LYS A 494 12.07 -0.87 -8.39
CA LYS A 494 10.63 -0.86 -8.61
C LYS A 494 9.91 -1.02 -7.27
N VAL A 495 9.21 0.02 -6.86
CA VAL A 495 8.31 0.01 -5.68
C VAL A 495 6.90 0.14 -6.22
N THR A 496 6.18 -0.98 -6.36
CA THR A 496 4.90 -0.98 -7.06
C THR A 496 3.84 -1.80 -6.33
N TYR A 497 2.62 -1.29 -6.31
CA TYR A 497 1.46 -1.97 -5.70
C TYR A 497 1.63 -2.31 -4.21
N ASN A 498 2.49 -1.58 -3.49
CA ASN A 498 2.60 -1.79 -2.04
C ASN A 498 1.55 -0.95 -1.30
N THR A 499 1.11 -1.45 -0.16
CA THR A 499 0.36 -0.65 0.81
C THR A 499 1.27 -0.34 1.98
N VAL A 500 1.52 0.94 2.21
CA VAL A 500 2.27 1.46 3.37
C VAL A 500 1.27 2.15 4.29
N HIS A 501 1.14 1.68 5.51
CA HIS A 501 0.15 2.18 6.45
C HIS A 501 0.78 2.50 7.80
N THR A 502 0.57 3.70 8.29
CA THR A 502 1.08 4.18 9.58
C THR A 502 2.60 4.16 9.65
N THR A 503 3.21 5.29 9.33
CA THR A 503 4.65 5.49 9.48
C THR A 503 4.94 6.69 10.38
N GLY A 504 6.07 6.67 11.06
CA GLY A 504 6.49 7.80 11.89
C GLY A 504 6.88 9.02 11.06
N TYR A 505 7.39 8.79 9.86
CA TYR A 505 7.80 9.81 8.90
C TYR A 505 7.27 9.48 7.51
N ASN A 506 8.09 9.41 6.48
CA ASN A 506 7.66 9.14 5.12
C ASN A 506 7.01 7.75 4.94
N GLY A 507 6.13 7.62 3.98
CA GLY A 507 5.70 6.31 3.49
C GLY A 507 6.79 5.66 2.64
N ILE A 508 7.25 6.37 1.61
CA ILE A 508 8.29 5.93 0.67
C ILE A 508 9.29 7.07 0.47
N THR A 509 10.57 6.77 0.64
CA THR A 509 11.69 7.72 0.46
C THR A 509 12.61 7.22 -0.64
N LEU A 510 13.00 8.09 -1.58
CA LEU A 510 13.97 7.81 -2.62
C LEU A 510 15.02 8.93 -2.72
N GLY A 511 16.28 8.55 -2.73
CA GLY A 511 17.41 9.43 -2.85
C GLY A 511 18.09 9.78 -1.53
N TRP A 512 19.20 10.49 -1.61
CA TRP A 512 19.99 10.95 -0.47
C TRP A 512 20.87 12.13 -0.84
N GLY A 513 21.22 12.94 0.14
CA GLY A 513 22.39 13.82 0.06
C GLY A 513 22.08 15.26 -0.33
N TRP A 514 20.81 15.62 -0.48
CA TRP A 514 20.40 17.01 -0.78
C TRP A 514 21.17 17.59 -1.97
N CYS A 515 21.47 18.87 -1.97
CA CYS A 515 22.31 19.52 -2.99
C CYS A 515 23.79 19.10 -2.95
N ASN A 516 24.20 18.34 -1.95
CA ASN A 516 25.59 17.89 -1.84
C ASN A 516 25.95 16.77 -2.83
N PHE A 517 24.93 16.06 -3.37
CA PHE A 517 25.10 14.94 -4.28
C PHE A 517 24.31 15.18 -5.58
N LEU A 518 24.79 16.10 -6.38
CA LEU A 518 24.17 16.49 -7.65
C LEU A 518 24.62 15.60 -8.82
N ASP A 519 24.77 14.30 -8.60
CA ASP A 519 25.15 13.34 -9.64
C ASP A 519 23.92 12.62 -10.18
N SER A 520 23.58 12.87 -11.43
CA SER A 520 22.44 12.27 -12.13
C SER A 520 22.63 10.79 -12.50
N ASN A 521 23.74 10.18 -12.14
CA ASN A 521 24.04 8.78 -12.50
C ASN A 521 23.90 7.79 -11.35
N THR A 522 23.84 8.27 -10.10
CA THR A 522 23.82 7.42 -8.91
C THR A 522 22.45 6.93 -8.51
N CYS A 523 21.39 7.62 -8.92
CA CYS A 523 20.00 7.21 -8.66
C CYS A 523 19.20 7.46 -9.94
N LYS A 524 18.74 6.40 -10.63
CA LYS A 524 18.05 6.56 -11.91
C LYS A 524 17.23 5.34 -12.33
N ASP A 525 16.37 5.53 -13.34
CA ASP A 525 15.53 4.50 -13.93
C ASP A 525 14.59 3.84 -12.90
N ASN A 526 14.20 4.56 -11.83
CA ASN A 526 13.39 4.02 -10.74
C ASN A 526 11.89 4.21 -11.00
N VAL A 527 11.08 3.32 -10.44
CA VAL A 527 9.63 3.31 -10.61
C VAL A 527 8.96 3.21 -9.25
N ILE A 528 8.19 4.24 -8.87
CA ILE A 528 7.36 4.26 -7.65
C ILE A 528 5.91 4.45 -8.09
N ASN A 529 5.25 3.38 -8.53
CA ASN A 529 3.93 3.46 -9.14
C ASN A 529 2.89 2.60 -8.43
N ASN A 530 1.63 3.03 -8.47
CA ASN A 530 0.48 2.28 -7.98
C ASN A 530 0.59 1.88 -6.50
N ASN A 531 1.31 2.63 -5.68
CA ASN A 531 1.37 2.38 -4.25
C ASN A 531 0.24 3.11 -3.52
N ARG A 532 -0.16 2.56 -2.39
CA ARG A 532 -1.11 3.15 -1.46
C ARG A 532 -0.37 3.53 -0.19
N VAL A 533 -0.40 4.81 0.18
CA VAL A 533 0.25 5.31 1.39
C VAL A 533 -0.81 5.93 2.31
N TYR A 534 -0.96 5.36 3.49
CA TYR A 534 -1.91 5.80 4.50
C TYR A 534 -1.21 6.24 5.78
N ASN A 535 -1.69 7.35 6.38
CA ASN A 535 -1.28 7.79 7.70
C ASN A 535 0.25 7.85 7.85
N ALA A 536 0.94 8.46 6.91
CA ALA A 536 2.35 8.80 7.07
C ALA A 536 2.52 10.06 7.94
N LEU A 537 3.74 10.36 8.36
CA LEU A 537 4.12 11.54 9.16
C LEU A 537 3.48 11.60 10.57
N ASN A 538 3.28 10.47 11.22
CA ASN A 538 2.63 10.43 12.55
C ASN A 538 3.50 10.96 13.71
N ARG A 539 4.79 11.14 13.51
CA ARG A 539 5.72 11.60 14.54
C ARG A 539 6.52 12.83 14.15
N LEU A 540 7.08 12.82 12.96
CA LEU A 540 7.89 13.92 12.44
C LEU A 540 7.23 14.53 11.21
N HIS A 541 7.65 15.75 10.91
CA HIS A 541 7.08 16.62 9.89
C HIS A 541 8.20 17.12 8.94
N ASP A 542 7.90 18.09 8.09
CA ASP A 542 8.78 18.59 7.02
C ASP A 542 9.13 17.49 6.02
N SER A 543 8.09 16.75 5.63
CA SER A 543 8.21 15.70 4.64
C SER A 543 6.86 15.34 4.01
N GLY A 544 6.87 14.41 3.05
CA GLY A 544 5.72 13.93 2.31
C GLY A 544 5.45 12.44 2.47
N ALA A 545 4.25 12.01 2.05
CA ALA A 545 3.93 10.59 1.96
C ALA A 545 4.90 9.84 1.04
N ILE A 546 5.24 10.48 -0.10
CA ILE A 546 6.32 10.05 -1.00
C ILE A 546 7.30 11.22 -1.05
N TYR A 547 8.56 10.91 -0.81
CA TYR A 547 9.64 11.86 -0.67
C TYR A 547 10.77 11.54 -1.62
N THR A 548 11.29 12.55 -2.31
CA THR A 548 12.47 12.45 -3.18
C THR A 548 13.50 13.49 -2.81
N ILE A 549 14.78 13.19 -3.04
CA ILE A 549 15.90 14.08 -2.78
C ILE A 549 17.07 13.75 -3.69
N GLY A 550 17.67 14.79 -4.30
CA GLY A 550 18.76 14.64 -5.27
C GLY A 550 18.28 14.31 -6.69
N GLN A 551 19.22 14.24 -7.63
CA GLN A 551 18.94 14.00 -9.04
C GLN A 551 18.64 12.52 -9.32
N MET A 552 17.56 12.23 -10.08
CA MET A 552 17.17 10.86 -10.38
C MET A 552 16.53 10.72 -11.78
N PRO A 553 17.35 10.80 -12.85
CA PRO A 553 16.86 10.75 -14.23
C PRO A 553 16.01 9.49 -14.51
N TYR A 554 14.98 9.66 -15.34
CA TYR A 554 14.06 8.60 -15.78
C TYR A 554 13.30 7.92 -14.64
N THR A 555 13.22 8.57 -13.48
CA THR A 555 12.41 8.09 -12.36
C THR A 555 10.97 8.51 -12.54
N THR A 556 10.04 7.58 -12.30
CA THR A 556 8.59 7.82 -12.38
C THR A 556 7.91 7.57 -11.04
N ILE A 557 6.95 8.43 -10.70
CA ILE A 557 6.11 8.35 -9.48
C ILE A 557 4.66 8.55 -9.93
N ASN A 558 4.02 7.47 -10.40
CA ASN A 558 2.74 7.58 -11.07
C ASN A 558 1.64 6.75 -10.39
N GLU A 559 0.39 7.22 -10.51
CA GLU A 559 -0.80 6.46 -10.11
C GLU A 559 -0.79 5.99 -8.65
N ASN A 560 -0.10 6.72 -7.77
CA ASN A 560 -0.11 6.42 -6.34
C ASN A 560 -1.34 7.05 -5.69
N TYR A 561 -1.86 6.40 -4.64
CA TYR A 561 -2.91 6.91 -3.79
C TYR A 561 -2.40 7.21 -2.39
N VAL A 562 -2.52 8.46 -1.98
CA VAL A 562 -2.10 8.96 -0.65
C VAL A 562 -3.31 9.39 0.15
N LYS A 563 -3.41 8.97 1.42
CA LYS A 563 -4.48 9.37 2.33
C LYS A 563 -4.00 9.58 3.75
N GLY A 564 -4.65 10.52 4.46
CA GLY A 564 -4.47 10.66 5.91
C GLY A 564 -3.15 11.30 6.34
N ILE A 565 -2.61 12.22 5.56
CA ILE A 565 -1.47 13.04 5.97
C ILE A 565 -1.96 14.08 6.99
N PRO A 566 -1.28 14.25 8.15
CA PRO A 566 -1.67 15.20 9.17
C PRO A 566 -1.59 16.65 8.68
N ASP A 567 -2.34 17.53 9.31
CA ASP A 567 -2.22 18.97 9.08
C ASP A 567 -0.86 19.52 9.56
N ASN A 568 -0.57 20.76 9.22
CA ASN A 568 0.69 21.42 9.57
C ASN A 568 0.71 22.07 10.95
N SER A 569 -0.18 21.70 11.86
CA SER A 569 -0.30 22.32 13.19
C SER A 569 0.94 22.14 14.06
N THR A 570 1.72 21.09 13.83
CA THR A 570 2.95 20.76 14.58
C THR A 570 4.23 20.90 13.74
N GLY A 571 4.12 21.08 12.43
CA GLY A 571 5.23 21.24 11.50
C GLY A 571 4.77 21.06 10.05
N PRO A 572 5.59 21.43 9.05
CA PRO A 572 5.23 21.33 7.64
C PRO A 572 4.94 19.90 7.21
N THR A 573 3.86 19.68 6.47
CA THR A 573 3.46 18.37 5.93
C THR A 573 3.05 18.50 4.46
N TYR A 574 3.35 17.47 3.68
CA TYR A 574 3.16 17.48 2.22
C TYR A 574 2.56 16.16 1.74
N GLY A 575 1.81 16.22 0.66
CA GLY A 575 1.36 15.01 -0.04
C GLY A 575 2.52 14.34 -0.77
N LEU A 576 3.08 15.01 -1.78
CA LEU A 576 4.35 14.66 -2.44
C LEU A 576 5.40 15.71 -2.07
N HIS A 577 6.62 15.27 -1.81
CA HIS A 577 7.70 16.17 -1.42
C HIS A 577 8.96 15.93 -2.26
N ASN A 578 9.18 16.81 -3.21
CA ASN A 578 10.45 16.91 -3.93
C ASN A 578 11.35 17.86 -3.16
N ASP A 579 12.33 17.31 -2.44
CA ASP A 579 13.24 18.09 -1.61
C ASP A 579 14.49 18.52 -2.39
N GLU A 580 15.47 19.15 -1.73
CA GLU A 580 16.64 19.78 -2.33
C GLU A 580 17.39 18.87 -3.31
N GLY A 581 17.74 19.43 -4.46
CA GLY A 581 18.42 18.71 -5.52
C GLY A 581 17.54 17.78 -6.34
N SER A 582 16.26 17.59 -6.01
CA SER A 582 15.34 16.77 -6.80
C SER A 582 15.26 17.26 -8.24
N ALA A 583 15.57 16.38 -9.19
CA ALA A 583 15.55 16.71 -10.60
C ALA A 583 15.33 15.49 -11.49
N TYR A 584 14.82 15.73 -12.72
CA TYR A 584 14.55 14.74 -13.77
C TYR A 584 13.54 13.67 -13.38
N ILE A 585 12.53 14.05 -12.61
CA ILE A 585 11.46 13.17 -12.11
C ILE A 585 10.17 13.42 -12.87
N THR A 586 9.42 12.36 -13.15
CA THR A 586 8.07 12.42 -13.70
C THR A 586 7.06 11.89 -12.69
N GLU A 587 6.05 12.71 -12.34
CA GLU A 587 5.00 12.39 -11.37
C GLU A 587 3.64 12.65 -12.02
N ASN A 588 2.98 11.59 -12.47
CA ASN A 588 1.71 11.73 -13.18
C ASN A 588 0.58 10.93 -12.50
N ASP A 589 -0.64 11.44 -12.63
CA ASP A 589 -1.87 10.73 -12.28
C ASP A 589 -1.93 10.27 -10.81
N ASN A 590 -1.24 10.97 -9.89
CA ASN A 590 -1.31 10.67 -8.46
C ASN A 590 -2.59 11.22 -7.84
N VAL A 591 -3.17 10.50 -6.89
CA VAL A 591 -4.39 10.87 -6.17
C VAL A 591 -4.06 11.14 -4.70
N LEU A 592 -4.30 12.38 -4.24
CA LEU A 592 -3.92 12.87 -2.91
C LEU A 592 -5.17 13.25 -2.10
N ASP A 593 -5.69 12.28 -1.33
CA ASP A 593 -6.82 12.44 -0.39
C ASP A 593 -6.29 12.89 0.98
N ILE A 594 -5.98 14.17 1.08
CA ILE A 594 -5.22 14.75 2.20
C ILE A 594 -5.96 15.90 2.88
N SER A 595 -5.58 16.20 4.12
CA SER A 595 -6.16 17.30 4.89
C SER A 595 -5.98 18.66 4.20
N PRO A 596 -6.97 19.54 4.19
CA PRO A 596 -6.80 20.94 3.77
C PRO A 596 -5.81 21.72 4.68
N GLY A 597 -5.44 21.17 5.83
CA GLY A 597 -4.45 21.73 6.75
C GLY A 597 -2.99 21.47 6.38
N VAL A 598 -2.68 20.67 5.34
CA VAL A 598 -1.28 20.44 4.89
C VAL A 598 -0.63 21.75 4.42
N THR A 599 0.70 21.79 4.46
CA THR A 599 1.46 22.96 3.97
C THR A 599 1.37 23.05 2.45
N TYR A 600 1.72 21.96 1.75
CA TYR A 600 1.57 21.84 0.30
C TYR A 600 0.99 20.48 -0.08
N THR A 601 0.19 20.50 -1.14
CA THR A 601 -0.24 19.27 -1.83
C THR A 601 0.97 18.60 -2.49
N ILE A 602 1.78 19.41 -3.20
CA ILE A 602 3.05 19.03 -3.77
C ILE A 602 4.07 20.09 -3.39
N ASN A 603 5.11 19.71 -2.69
CA ASN A 603 6.22 20.60 -2.39
C ASN A 603 7.30 20.47 -3.47
N CYS A 604 7.46 21.52 -4.26
CA CYS A 604 8.51 21.67 -5.26
C CYS A 604 9.01 23.13 -5.31
N GLU A 605 9.01 23.82 -4.17
CA GLU A 605 9.52 25.20 -4.10
C GLU A 605 10.94 25.29 -4.70
N ASP A 606 11.24 26.41 -5.38
CA ASP A 606 12.46 26.66 -6.17
C ASP A 606 13.70 26.95 -5.31
N TYR A 607 13.83 26.31 -4.18
CA TYR A 607 15.07 26.36 -3.39
C TYR A 607 15.82 25.04 -3.46
N GLY A 608 17.09 25.06 -3.12
CA GLY A 608 17.89 23.83 -3.03
C GLY A 608 18.15 23.16 -4.39
N GLN A 609 18.31 23.93 -5.46
CA GLN A 609 18.71 23.45 -6.79
C GLN A 609 17.78 22.39 -7.42
N LYS A 610 16.49 22.49 -7.19
CA LYS A 610 15.48 21.67 -7.88
C LYS A 610 15.31 22.16 -9.32
N HIS A 611 15.10 21.23 -10.27
CA HIS A 611 14.86 21.57 -11.68
C HIS A 611 14.34 20.37 -12.48
N ASP A 612 13.89 20.59 -13.71
CA ASP A 612 13.50 19.56 -14.67
C ASP A 612 12.50 18.52 -14.08
N LEU A 613 11.49 19.00 -13.37
CA LEU A 613 10.37 18.17 -12.85
C LEU A 613 9.21 18.19 -13.86
N THR A 614 8.60 17.03 -14.06
CA THR A 614 7.37 16.88 -14.84
C THR A 614 6.28 16.33 -13.93
N ILE A 615 5.28 17.15 -13.57
CA ILE A 615 4.20 16.76 -12.64
C ILE A 615 2.86 17.10 -13.30
N LEU A 616 2.15 16.08 -13.75
CA LEU A 616 0.94 16.27 -14.55
C LEU A 616 -0.25 15.50 -13.95
N ARG A 617 -1.43 16.10 -14.09
CA ARG A 617 -2.70 15.45 -13.72
C ARG A 617 -2.70 14.90 -12.28
N THR A 618 -2.21 15.69 -11.33
CA THR A 618 -2.37 15.37 -9.91
C THR A 618 -3.79 15.72 -9.50
N TYR A 619 -4.46 14.79 -8.84
CA TYR A 619 -5.81 14.96 -8.30
C TYR A 619 -5.73 15.08 -6.78
N ALA A 620 -6.30 16.12 -6.22
CA ALA A 620 -6.15 16.38 -4.79
C ALA A 620 -7.43 16.93 -4.14
N THR A 621 -7.58 16.71 -2.85
CA THR A 621 -8.64 17.35 -2.06
C THR A 621 -8.37 18.83 -1.80
N VAL A 622 -7.15 19.28 -2.00
CA VAL A 622 -6.73 20.67 -1.81
C VAL A 622 -5.63 21.04 -2.80
N ASN A 623 -5.69 22.29 -3.30
CA ASN A 623 -4.66 22.84 -4.18
C ASN A 623 -3.79 23.83 -3.41
N LYS A 624 -2.64 23.36 -2.95
CA LYS A 624 -1.60 24.19 -2.35
C LYS A 624 -0.27 23.77 -2.97
N MET A 625 0.30 24.62 -3.81
CA MET A 625 1.57 24.38 -4.47
C MET A 625 2.60 25.45 -4.11
N GLY A 626 3.87 25.03 -4.02
CA GLY A 626 5.00 25.93 -4.04
C GLY A 626 5.25 26.53 -5.45
N LYS A 627 6.36 27.25 -5.61
CA LYS A 627 6.76 27.79 -6.91
C LYS A 627 7.29 26.70 -7.82
N ASN A 628 7.17 26.90 -9.13
CA ASN A 628 7.74 25.99 -10.13
C ASN A 628 9.26 26.14 -10.21
N PRO A 629 10.03 25.09 -10.03
CA PRO A 629 11.49 25.10 -10.26
C PRO A 629 11.84 25.34 -11.74
N PRO A 630 13.07 25.74 -12.04
CA PRO A 630 13.51 25.95 -13.42
C PRO A 630 13.31 24.72 -14.30
N ASN A 631 13.01 24.94 -15.58
CA ASN A 631 12.79 23.93 -16.64
C ASN A 631 11.72 22.88 -16.31
N SER A 632 10.84 23.14 -15.36
CA SER A 632 9.83 22.18 -14.92
C SER A 632 8.50 22.42 -15.61
N THR A 633 7.72 21.35 -15.82
CA THR A 633 6.35 21.36 -16.32
C THR A 633 5.43 20.80 -15.25
N ILE A 634 4.72 21.67 -14.56
CA ILE A 634 3.89 21.29 -13.41
C ILE A 634 2.49 21.84 -13.60
N ASP A 635 1.52 20.93 -13.68
CA ASP A 635 0.11 21.28 -13.70
C ASP A 635 -0.39 21.67 -12.30
N THR A 636 -1.30 22.62 -12.26
CA THR A 636 -2.04 22.88 -11.02
C THR A 636 -2.86 21.66 -10.64
N PRO A 637 -2.79 21.17 -9.38
CA PRO A 637 -3.59 20.03 -8.94
C PRO A 637 -5.08 20.23 -9.21
N ILE A 638 -5.71 19.22 -9.78
CA ILE A 638 -7.15 19.19 -10.04
C ILE A 638 -7.86 18.94 -8.72
N VAL A 639 -8.53 19.99 -8.21
CA VAL A 639 -9.27 19.88 -6.94
C VAL A 639 -10.62 19.22 -7.18
N VAL A 640 -10.91 18.22 -6.39
CA VAL A 640 -12.18 17.52 -6.41
C VAL A 640 -13.12 18.16 -5.39
N SER A 641 -14.27 18.64 -5.85
CA SER A 641 -15.28 19.23 -4.99
C SER A 641 -15.93 18.18 -4.07
N ASP A 642 -16.22 18.59 -2.85
CA ASP A 642 -16.95 17.78 -1.86
C ASP A 642 -16.30 16.42 -1.51
N ASN A 643 -15.00 16.24 -1.78
CA ASN A 643 -14.28 14.99 -1.58
C ASN A 643 -14.89 13.76 -2.29
N VAL A 644 -15.55 14.00 -3.44
CA VAL A 644 -16.15 12.94 -4.27
C VAL A 644 -15.43 12.88 -5.61
N TRP A 645 -14.66 11.85 -5.81
CA TRP A 645 -13.80 11.65 -6.98
C TRP A 645 -14.60 11.26 -8.23
N PRO A 646 -14.27 11.80 -9.41
CA PRO A 646 -14.71 11.23 -10.67
C PRO A 646 -14.24 9.77 -10.84
N LEU A 647 -14.94 9.00 -11.68
CA LEU A 647 -14.69 7.56 -11.83
C LEU A 647 -13.24 7.21 -12.22
N ALA A 648 -12.60 8.04 -13.06
CA ALA A 648 -11.22 7.81 -13.48
C ALA A 648 -10.24 7.85 -12.30
N GLN A 649 -10.36 8.85 -11.41
CA GLN A 649 -9.51 9.01 -10.23
C GLN A 649 -9.82 7.97 -9.17
N TYR A 650 -11.09 7.63 -9.03
CA TYR A 650 -11.49 6.51 -8.18
C TYR A 650 -10.81 5.21 -8.61
N ASN A 651 -10.76 4.92 -9.93
CA ASN A 651 -10.10 3.73 -10.44
C ASN A 651 -8.58 3.74 -10.18
N ILE A 652 -7.89 4.89 -10.23
CA ILE A 652 -6.48 4.99 -9.81
C ILE A 652 -6.35 4.62 -8.34
N ALA A 653 -7.15 5.23 -7.46
CA ALA A 653 -7.13 4.93 -6.03
C ALA A 653 -7.49 3.46 -5.73
N LEU A 654 -8.44 2.89 -6.48
CA LEU A 654 -8.84 1.49 -6.35
C LEU A 654 -7.70 0.54 -6.72
N ASN A 655 -6.97 0.81 -7.80
CA ASN A 655 -5.90 -0.04 -8.31
C ASN A 655 -4.60 0.09 -7.51
N ALA A 656 -4.40 1.18 -6.78
CA ALA A 656 -3.22 1.37 -5.94
C ALA A 656 -3.17 0.40 -4.75
N GLY A 657 -1.96 0.02 -4.34
CA GLY A 657 -1.69 -0.88 -3.21
C GLY A 657 -1.81 -2.37 -3.53
N VAL A 658 -1.72 -3.20 -2.50
CA VAL A 658 -1.66 -4.67 -2.63
C VAL A 658 -2.84 -5.19 -3.45
N GLN A 659 -2.53 -5.95 -4.50
CA GLN A 659 -3.51 -6.50 -5.43
C GLN A 659 -4.17 -7.76 -4.89
N GLU A 660 -5.34 -8.10 -5.43
CA GLU A 660 -6.21 -9.21 -4.98
C GLU A 660 -5.45 -10.54 -4.81
N ALA A 661 -4.61 -10.90 -5.78
CA ALA A 661 -3.87 -12.16 -5.76
C ALA A 661 -2.93 -12.34 -4.56
N TYR A 662 -2.58 -11.24 -3.87
CA TYR A 662 -1.65 -11.23 -2.73
C TYR A 662 -2.33 -10.99 -1.39
N ARG A 663 -3.64 -10.73 -1.36
CA ARG A 663 -4.34 -10.40 -0.11
C ARG A 663 -4.51 -11.56 0.85
N SER A 664 -4.49 -12.80 0.36
CA SER A 664 -4.62 -13.99 1.20
C SER A 664 -3.51 -14.13 2.27
N ILE A 665 -2.37 -13.46 2.09
CA ILE A 665 -1.29 -13.42 3.08
C ILE A 665 -1.50 -12.36 4.17
N LEU A 666 -2.45 -11.45 3.96
CA LEU A 666 -2.73 -10.38 4.92
C LEU A 666 -3.66 -10.90 6.00
N PRO A 667 -3.35 -10.70 7.29
CA PRO A 667 -4.26 -11.06 8.37
C PRO A 667 -5.59 -10.32 8.23
N SER A 668 -6.68 -11.05 8.13
CA SER A 668 -8.04 -10.52 7.91
C SER A 668 -8.53 -9.56 9.01
N ASN A 669 -7.89 -9.55 10.15
CA ASN A 669 -8.26 -8.76 11.34
C ASN A 669 -7.37 -7.54 11.60
N MET A 670 -6.36 -7.29 10.78
CA MET A 670 -5.40 -6.20 11.03
C MET A 670 -5.73 -4.90 10.31
N PHE A 671 -6.57 -4.94 9.28
CA PHE A 671 -6.98 -3.75 8.55
C PHE A 671 -8.44 -3.47 8.78
N PRO A 672 -8.83 -2.21 8.88
CA PRO A 672 -10.21 -1.84 8.77
C PRO A 672 -10.77 -2.40 7.46
N VAL A 673 -11.85 -3.17 7.53
CA VAL A 673 -12.46 -3.79 6.33
C VAL A 673 -12.79 -2.74 5.27
N GLN A 674 -13.12 -1.52 5.69
CA GLN A 674 -13.38 -0.39 4.81
C GLN A 674 -12.22 -0.03 3.87
N ASP A 675 -10.96 -0.20 4.31
CA ASP A 675 -9.78 0.09 3.46
C ASP A 675 -9.64 -0.91 2.30
N TYR A 676 -10.24 -2.08 2.43
CA TYR A 676 -10.27 -3.06 1.34
C TYR A 676 -11.46 -2.88 0.42
N VAL A 677 -12.61 -2.53 0.97
CA VAL A 677 -13.87 -2.50 0.23
C VAL A 677 -13.96 -1.26 -0.65
N PHE A 678 -13.55 -0.10 -0.13
CA PHE A 678 -13.72 1.15 -0.84
C PHE A 678 -12.66 2.20 -0.43
N PRO A 679 -11.63 2.43 -1.25
CA PRO A 679 -10.50 3.28 -0.87
C PRO A 679 -10.77 4.79 -0.94
N ALA A 680 -11.73 5.24 -1.74
CA ALA A 680 -12.00 6.66 -1.97
C ALA A 680 -13.49 6.89 -2.24
N SER A 681 -13.97 8.12 -1.98
CA SER A 681 -15.33 8.53 -2.35
C SER A 681 -15.49 8.60 -3.87
N CYS A 682 -16.68 8.30 -4.37
CA CYS A 682 -16.97 8.29 -5.80
C CYS A 682 -18.38 8.81 -6.08
N ALA A 683 -18.54 9.47 -7.24
CA ALA A 683 -19.85 9.75 -7.84
C ALA A 683 -20.10 8.80 -9.01
N THR A 684 -21.28 8.22 -9.05
CA THR A 684 -21.69 7.25 -10.07
C THR A 684 -23.18 7.38 -10.36
N LYS A 685 -23.66 6.67 -11.40
CA LYS A 685 -25.09 6.66 -11.77
C LYS A 685 -25.83 5.52 -11.11
N CYS A 686 -27.17 5.65 -10.98
CA CYS A 686 -28.06 4.57 -10.56
C CYS A 686 -27.95 3.37 -11.53
N GLY A 687 -27.91 2.17 -10.98
CA GLY A 687 -27.88 0.92 -11.75
C GLY A 687 -26.59 0.67 -12.54
N ALA A 688 -25.53 1.40 -12.29
CA ALA A 688 -24.23 1.22 -12.96
C ALA A 688 -23.38 0.20 -12.23
N ASP A 689 -22.55 -0.55 -12.95
CA ASP A 689 -21.50 -1.36 -12.36
C ASP A 689 -20.40 -0.46 -11.79
N LEU A 690 -20.05 -0.69 -10.53
CA LEU A 690 -18.96 -0.02 -9.85
C LEU A 690 -17.91 -1.04 -9.41
N ASN A 691 -16.67 -0.84 -9.86
CA ASN A 691 -15.57 -1.66 -9.40
C ASN A 691 -15.30 -1.44 -7.90
N ILE A 692 -15.11 -2.50 -7.16
CA ILE A 692 -14.83 -2.50 -5.73
C ILE A 692 -13.63 -3.39 -5.41
N ARG A 693 -13.07 -3.25 -4.21
CA ARG A 693 -12.15 -4.24 -3.66
C ARG A 693 -12.95 -5.26 -2.89
N SER A 694 -12.71 -6.53 -3.14
CA SER A 694 -13.37 -7.60 -2.41
C SER A 694 -12.82 -7.71 -0.97
N SER A 695 -13.63 -8.22 -0.05
CA SER A 695 -13.16 -8.56 1.30
C SER A 695 -12.22 -9.77 1.32
N GLY A 696 -12.12 -10.48 0.19
CA GLY A 696 -11.33 -11.72 0.05
C GLY A 696 -11.92 -12.93 0.78
N ASN A 697 -13.09 -12.79 1.40
CA ASN A 697 -13.73 -13.85 2.17
C ASN A 697 -15.07 -14.24 1.52
N SER A 698 -15.15 -15.45 0.98
CA SER A 698 -16.35 -15.98 0.32
C SER A 698 -17.56 -16.19 1.25
N SER A 699 -17.35 -16.24 2.57
CA SER A 699 -18.45 -16.34 3.54
C SER A 699 -19.10 -14.99 3.87
N ASN A 700 -18.53 -13.88 3.40
CA ASN A 700 -19.07 -12.54 3.61
C ASN A 700 -19.88 -12.10 2.38
N THR A 701 -20.64 -11.03 2.57
CA THR A 701 -21.31 -10.29 1.48
C THR A 701 -20.93 -8.82 1.54
N VAL A 702 -20.86 -8.17 0.37
CA VAL A 702 -20.67 -6.73 0.23
C VAL A 702 -22.00 -6.09 -0.11
N TRP A 703 -22.36 -5.04 0.60
CA TRP A 703 -23.62 -4.32 0.43
C TRP A 703 -23.38 -2.86 0.08
N PHE A 704 -24.12 -2.39 -0.89
CA PHE A 704 -24.19 -0.97 -1.23
C PHE A 704 -25.50 -0.45 -0.64
N ALA A 705 -25.44 0.30 0.45
CA ALA A 705 -26.62 0.69 1.23
C ALA A 705 -26.51 2.13 1.76
N PRO A 706 -27.63 2.79 2.11
CA PRO A 706 -27.62 4.12 2.71
C PRO A 706 -26.74 4.19 3.97
N SER A 707 -26.07 5.33 4.17
CA SER A 707 -25.28 5.56 5.38
C SER A 707 -26.15 5.37 6.63
N GLY A 708 -25.66 4.60 7.61
CA GLY A 708 -26.42 4.29 8.84
C GLY A 708 -27.29 3.05 8.76
N THR A 709 -27.28 2.29 7.66
CA THR A 709 -28.01 1.04 7.55
C THR A 709 -27.59 0.03 8.62
N THR A 710 -28.55 -0.57 9.28
CA THR A 710 -28.37 -1.62 10.30
C THR A 710 -29.02 -2.95 9.93
N LYS A 711 -29.92 -2.94 8.95
CA LYS A 711 -30.58 -4.14 8.41
C LYS A 711 -30.46 -4.12 6.89
N PHE A 712 -29.94 -5.21 6.33
CA PHE A 712 -29.63 -5.31 4.91
C PHE A 712 -30.69 -6.15 4.19
N VAL A 713 -31.34 -5.55 3.20
CA VAL A 713 -32.37 -6.20 2.37
C VAL A 713 -32.22 -5.69 0.94
N VAL A 714 -32.08 -6.58 -0.02
CA VAL A 714 -31.99 -6.21 -1.44
C VAL A 714 -33.25 -5.48 -1.89
N GLY A 715 -33.08 -4.41 -2.64
CA GLY A 715 -34.18 -3.57 -3.13
C GLY A 715 -33.67 -2.32 -3.83
N PRO A 716 -34.55 -1.40 -4.24
CA PRO A 716 -34.16 -0.21 -5.02
C PRO A 716 -33.12 0.70 -4.36
N THR A 717 -32.99 0.62 -3.03
CA THR A 717 -32.04 1.42 -2.23
C THR A 717 -30.84 0.62 -1.74
N MET A 718 -30.78 -0.69 -1.99
CA MET A 718 -29.67 -1.53 -1.52
C MET A 718 -29.39 -2.65 -2.52
N THR A 719 -28.13 -2.82 -2.85
CA THR A 719 -27.64 -3.92 -3.68
C THR A 719 -26.62 -4.77 -2.93
N ARG A 720 -26.43 -6.01 -3.36
CA ARG A 720 -25.55 -6.99 -2.73
C ARG A 720 -24.64 -7.65 -3.75
N ALA A 721 -23.41 -7.94 -3.35
CA ALA A 721 -22.46 -8.75 -4.08
C ALA A 721 -21.79 -9.76 -3.15
N ALA A 722 -21.19 -10.80 -3.71
CA ALA A 722 -20.39 -11.76 -2.95
C ALA A 722 -19.18 -11.09 -2.27
N GLY A 723 -18.70 -11.63 -1.15
CA GLY A 723 -17.52 -11.12 -0.45
C GLY A 723 -16.22 -11.20 -1.26
N THR A 724 -16.21 -11.95 -2.35
CA THR A 724 -15.10 -12.05 -3.31
C THR A 724 -15.34 -11.26 -4.59
N ALA A 725 -16.47 -10.54 -4.71
CA ALA A 725 -16.80 -9.77 -5.90
C ALA A 725 -15.83 -8.58 -6.09
N THR A 726 -15.51 -8.28 -7.33
CA THR A 726 -14.69 -7.14 -7.75
C THR A 726 -15.53 -6.01 -8.34
N SER A 727 -16.83 -6.19 -8.46
CA SER A 727 -17.80 -5.15 -8.82
C SER A 727 -19.11 -5.33 -8.06
N ILE A 728 -19.89 -4.27 -7.99
CA ILE A 728 -21.24 -4.24 -7.43
C ILE A 728 -22.10 -3.29 -8.24
N VAL A 729 -23.36 -3.68 -8.49
CA VAL A 729 -24.33 -2.79 -9.12
C VAL A 729 -24.77 -1.72 -8.11
N THR A 730 -24.78 -0.47 -8.52
CA THR A 730 -25.23 0.64 -7.67
C THR A 730 -26.75 0.62 -7.50
N PRO A 731 -27.31 1.13 -6.39
CA PRO A 731 -28.75 1.22 -6.19
C PRO A 731 -29.48 1.99 -7.29
N GLU A 732 -30.72 1.66 -7.50
CA GLU A 732 -31.60 2.32 -8.48
C GLU A 732 -32.11 3.70 -8.03
N THR A 733 -31.95 4.02 -6.76
CA THR A 733 -32.40 5.28 -6.15
C THR A 733 -31.21 6.21 -5.95
N SER A 734 -31.35 7.45 -6.37
CA SER A 734 -30.34 8.50 -6.11
C SER A 734 -30.21 8.78 -4.61
N GLY A 735 -28.97 9.04 -4.17
CA GLY A 735 -28.69 9.29 -2.75
C GLY A 735 -27.23 9.18 -2.38
N THR A 736 -26.98 9.19 -1.08
CA THR A 736 -25.64 9.00 -0.51
C THR A 736 -25.58 7.67 0.23
N TYR A 737 -24.61 6.89 -0.13
CA TYR A 737 -24.45 5.49 0.26
C TYR A 737 -23.07 5.22 0.85
N LYS A 738 -22.93 4.03 1.43
CA LYS A 738 -21.65 3.41 1.80
C LYS A 738 -21.64 1.96 1.35
N LEU A 739 -20.43 1.39 1.28
CA LEU A 739 -20.28 -0.06 1.21
C LEU A 739 -20.15 -0.64 2.62
N PHE A 740 -20.77 -1.79 2.80
CA PHE A 740 -20.74 -2.53 4.06
C PHE A 740 -20.29 -3.96 3.79
N VAL A 741 -19.58 -4.55 4.74
CA VAL A 741 -19.31 -5.99 4.75
C VAL A 741 -20.13 -6.62 5.84
N VAL A 742 -20.86 -7.65 5.47
CA VAL A 742 -21.77 -8.41 6.34
C VAL A 742 -21.32 -9.86 6.35
N ASP A 743 -21.17 -10.45 7.52
CA ASP A 743 -20.79 -11.85 7.68
C ASP A 743 -21.96 -12.83 7.41
N SER A 744 -21.66 -14.12 7.46
CA SER A 744 -22.66 -15.19 7.25
C SER A 744 -23.78 -15.22 8.28
N SER A 745 -23.65 -14.54 9.42
CA SER A 745 -24.72 -14.40 10.42
C SER A 745 -25.64 -13.20 10.16
N GLY A 746 -25.34 -12.38 9.15
CA GLY A 746 -26.03 -11.13 8.87
C GLY A 746 -25.52 -9.94 9.70
N ALA A 747 -24.43 -10.10 10.46
CA ALA A 747 -23.87 -9.03 11.26
C ALA A 747 -22.93 -8.13 10.43
N LYS A 748 -23.08 -6.81 10.57
CA LYS A 748 -22.15 -5.84 9.98
C LYS A 748 -20.78 -5.96 10.66
N ILE A 749 -19.75 -6.32 9.88
CA ILE A 749 -18.38 -6.46 10.34
C ILE A 749 -17.47 -5.32 9.85
N GLY A 750 -17.94 -4.52 8.88
CA GLY A 750 -17.21 -3.36 8.40
C GLY A 750 -18.06 -2.44 7.54
N GLU A 751 -17.61 -1.21 7.36
CA GLU A 751 -18.21 -0.24 6.44
C GLU A 751 -17.13 0.65 5.83
N SER A 752 -17.37 1.19 4.64
CA SER A 752 -16.46 2.15 4.01
C SER A 752 -16.49 3.50 4.74
N ASP A 753 -15.34 4.13 4.91
CA ASP A 753 -15.27 5.55 5.30
C ASP A 753 -15.77 6.44 4.16
N ALA A 754 -15.53 6.01 2.92
CA ALA A 754 -15.90 6.72 1.72
C ALA A 754 -17.42 6.81 1.56
N LEU A 755 -17.87 7.96 1.06
CA LEU A 755 -19.25 8.23 0.68
C LEU A 755 -19.40 8.06 -0.84
N LEU A 756 -20.47 7.41 -1.24
CA LEU A 756 -20.82 7.14 -2.62
C LEU A 756 -22.04 7.97 -2.97
N ARG A 757 -21.90 8.89 -3.92
CA ARG A 757 -23.02 9.63 -4.46
C ARG A 757 -23.54 8.91 -5.70
N VAL A 758 -24.77 8.47 -5.64
CA VAL A 758 -25.48 7.86 -6.74
C VAL A 758 -26.49 8.89 -7.25
N SER A 759 -26.41 9.25 -8.52
CA SER A 759 -27.25 10.27 -9.15
C SER A 759 -28.04 9.70 -10.34
N GLY A 760 -29.10 10.39 -10.72
CA GLY A 760 -29.97 9.99 -11.80
C GLY A 760 -30.99 8.93 -11.39
N SER A 761 -31.59 8.29 -12.36
CA SER A 761 -32.47 7.11 -12.20
C SER A 761 -31.90 6.01 -13.09
N ALA A 762 -31.96 4.78 -12.66
CA ALA A 762 -31.50 3.64 -13.47
C ALA A 762 -32.20 3.54 -14.84
N SER A 763 -33.36 4.13 -14.94
CA SER A 763 -34.14 4.20 -16.18
C SER A 763 -33.88 5.43 -17.04
N GLN A 764 -33.08 6.41 -16.58
CA GLN A 764 -32.75 7.61 -17.36
C GLN A 764 -31.58 7.36 -18.29
N ILE A 765 -31.76 7.72 -19.56
CA ILE A 765 -30.77 7.65 -20.62
C ILE A 765 -30.47 9.08 -21.05
N GLU A 766 -29.20 9.48 -20.92
CA GLU A 766 -28.75 10.80 -21.37
C GLU A 766 -28.87 10.90 -22.88
N ALA A 767 -29.46 11.96 -23.36
CA ALA A 767 -29.77 12.09 -24.77
C ALA A 767 -28.49 12.16 -25.62
N GLU A 768 -27.41 12.72 -25.12
CA GLU A 768 -26.10 12.80 -25.78
C GLU A 768 -25.37 11.45 -25.83
N SER A 769 -25.85 10.37 -25.16
CA SER A 769 -25.25 9.04 -25.22
C SER A 769 -25.58 8.27 -26.51
N PHE A 770 -26.03 8.94 -27.56
CA PHE A 770 -26.39 8.31 -28.83
C PHE A 770 -25.21 7.63 -29.55
N SER A 771 -25.48 6.55 -30.23
CA SER A 771 -24.50 5.81 -31.07
C SER A 771 -24.21 6.53 -32.40
N SER A 772 -25.20 7.21 -32.93
CA SER A 772 -25.10 8.05 -34.14
C SER A 772 -26.25 9.06 -34.19
N GLN A 773 -26.11 10.11 -35.03
CA GLN A 773 -27.11 11.17 -35.15
C GLN A 773 -27.09 11.82 -36.52
N SER A 774 -28.11 12.66 -36.79
CA SER A 774 -28.14 13.55 -37.92
C SER A 774 -28.83 14.86 -37.56
N GLY A 775 -28.14 15.98 -37.83
CA GLY A 775 -28.65 17.34 -37.75
C GLY A 775 -28.46 18.04 -36.41
N ILE A 776 -28.32 17.30 -35.32
CA ILE A 776 -28.23 17.82 -33.94
C ILE A 776 -26.81 18.24 -33.55
N GLN A 777 -26.69 19.04 -32.49
CA GLN A 777 -25.43 19.29 -31.76
C GLN A 777 -25.65 19.07 -30.26
N THR A 778 -24.56 18.85 -29.50
CA THR A 778 -24.61 18.84 -28.04
C THR A 778 -24.16 20.17 -27.47
N GLU A 779 -24.76 20.59 -26.35
CA GLU A 779 -24.38 21.80 -25.62
C GLU A 779 -24.39 21.56 -24.12
N ASN A 780 -23.89 22.50 -23.32
CA ASN A 780 -23.89 22.39 -21.85
C ASN A 780 -25.32 22.55 -21.30
N CYS A 781 -25.76 21.56 -20.53
CA CYS A 781 -27.06 21.58 -19.88
C CYS A 781 -27.04 22.37 -18.56
N SER A 782 -28.02 23.20 -18.32
CA SER A 782 -28.14 23.94 -17.03
C SER A 782 -28.48 23.05 -15.82
N GLU A 783 -28.96 21.83 -16.08
CA GLU A 783 -29.20 20.80 -15.05
C GLU A 783 -27.98 19.90 -14.80
N GLY A 784 -26.86 20.16 -15.50
CA GLY A 784 -25.60 19.40 -15.44
C GLY A 784 -25.39 18.47 -16.64
N GLY A 785 -24.13 18.18 -16.98
CA GLY A 785 -23.80 17.37 -18.17
C GLY A 785 -23.97 18.14 -19.49
N GLN A 786 -24.30 17.40 -20.53
CA GLN A 786 -24.65 17.96 -21.87
C GLN A 786 -26.11 17.65 -22.20
N ASP A 787 -26.68 18.37 -23.15
CA ASP A 787 -27.96 18.03 -23.76
C ASP A 787 -27.85 18.00 -25.29
N VAL A 788 -28.82 17.39 -25.94
CA VAL A 788 -28.99 17.44 -27.38
C VAL A 788 -29.78 18.69 -27.72
N GLY A 789 -29.11 19.64 -28.38
CA GLY A 789 -29.69 20.89 -28.83
C GLY A 789 -29.61 21.07 -30.33
N TYR A 790 -29.98 22.28 -30.83
CA TYR A 790 -30.00 22.64 -32.23
C TYR A 790 -30.85 21.71 -33.08
N ILE A 791 -31.87 21.11 -32.50
CA ILE A 791 -32.75 20.13 -33.14
C ILE A 791 -33.68 20.83 -34.12
N GLU A 792 -33.67 20.41 -35.39
CA GLU A 792 -34.59 20.84 -36.45
C GLU A 792 -35.54 19.72 -36.87
N ASN A 793 -36.57 20.07 -37.65
CA ASN A 793 -37.52 19.10 -38.14
C ASN A 793 -36.89 18.06 -39.08
N GLY A 794 -36.93 16.81 -38.71
CA GLY A 794 -36.36 15.67 -39.45
C GLY A 794 -35.06 15.13 -38.86
N ASP A 795 -34.46 15.83 -37.94
CA ASP A 795 -33.27 15.36 -37.22
C ASP A 795 -33.56 14.12 -36.35
N TYR A 796 -32.50 13.40 -35.98
CA TYR A 796 -32.65 12.21 -35.15
C TYR A 796 -31.38 11.82 -34.41
N THR A 797 -31.57 11.05 -33.31
CA THR A 797 -30.53 10.32 -32.60
C THR A 797 -30.79 8.83 -32.62
N VAL A 798 -29.74 7.99 -32.59
CA VAL A 798 -29.82 6.51 -32.62
C VAL A 798 -29.10 5.92 -31.43
N TYR A 799 -29.72 4.96 -30.75
CA TYR A 799 -29.16 4.18 -29.67
C TYR A 799 -29.18 2.70 -30.09
N ASN A 800 -27.98 2.17 -30.40
CA ASN A 800 -27.86 0.79 -30.93
C ASN A 800 -28.03 -0.23 -29.84
N ASN A 801 -28.63 -1.38 -30.20
CA ASN A 801 -28.84 -2.52 -29.30
C ASN A 801 -29.54 -2.13 -27.97
N PHE A 802 -30.53 -1.25 -28.09
CA PHE A 802 -31.34 -0.82 -26.95
C PHE A 802 -32.26 -1.96 -26.52
N ASP A 803 -32.18 -2.36 -25.26
CA ASP A 803 -32.97 -3.46 -24.73
C ASP A 803 -34.26 -2.95 -24.05
N PHE A 804 -35.39 -3.20 -24.68
CA PHE A 804 -36.72 -2.89 -24.16
C PHE A 804 -37.26 -3.95 -23.20
N LYS A 805 -36.42 -4.94 -22.86
CA LYS A 805 -36.79 -6.05 -21.98
C LYS A 805 -38.07 -6.74 -22.51
N ASN A 806 -38.96 -7.09 -21.58
CA ASN A 806 -40.25 -7.75 -21.92
C ASN A 806 -41.31 -6.79 -22.48
N GLY A 807 -40.94 -5.56 -22.82
CA GLY A 807 -41.80 -4.55 -23.36
C GLY A 807 -42.03 -3.35 -22.47
N VAL A 808 -42.18 -2.17 -23.05
CA VAL A 808 -42.39 -0.88 -22.38
C VAL A 808 -43.74 -0.30 -22.81
N THR A 809 -44.40 0.42 -21.89
CA THR A 809 -45.70 1.05 -22.13
C THR A 809 -45.72 2.55 -22.11
N GLY A 810 -44.62 3.16 -21.62
CA GLY A 810 -44.50 4.59 -21.54
C GLY A 810 -43.11 5.11 -21.91
N PHE A 811 -43.01 6.35 -22.27
CA PHE A 811 -41.81 7.13 -22.53
C PHE A 811 -41.92 8.48 -21.86
N LYS A 812 -40.85 8.90 -21.21
CA LYS A 812 -40.72 10.21 -20.58
C LYS A 812 -39.41 10.84 -21.02
N ALA A 813 -39.40 12.12 -21.29
CA ALA A 813 -38.24 12.90 -21.72
C ALA A 813 -38.15 14.22 -20.97
N ARG A 814 -36.92 14.66 -20.66
CA ARG A 814 -36.62 15.99 -20.11
C ARG A 814 -36.27 16.91 -21.23
N VAL A 815 -37.11 17.90 -21.49
CA VAL A 815 -37.04 18.75 -22.69
C VAL A 815 -37.07 20.25 -22.32
N ALA A 816 -36.47 21.07 -23.19
CA ALA A 816 -36.55 22.52 -23.08
C ALA A 816 -36.85 23.14 -24.48
N SER A 817 -37.77 24.09 -24.54
CA SER A 817 -38.10 24.75 -25.83
C SER A 817 -38.35 26.24 -25.64
N GLY A 818 -37.54 27.04 -26.34
CA GLY A 818 -37.75 28.48 -26.54
C GLY A 818 -38.64 28.79 -27.78
N ALA A 819 -39.10 27.76 -28.52
CA ALA A 819 -39.95 27.86 -29.67
C ALA A 819 -41.34 27.23 -29.44
N SER A 820 -42.07 26.86 -30.45
CA SER A 820 -43.38 26.21 -30.34
C SER A 820 -43.35 24.74 -29.93
N GLY A 821 -42.16 24.15 -29.78
CA GLY A 821 -41.98 22.74 -29.51
C GLY A 821 -42.11 21.87 -30.76
N GLY A 822 -42.40 20.57 -30.57
CA GLY A 822 -42.50 19.58 -31.63
C GLY A 822 -42.90 18.22 -31.12
N ASN A 823 -42.44 17.14 -31.75
CA ASN A 823 -42.66 15.78 -31.28
C ASN A 823 -41.36 14.97 -31.34
N ILE A 824 -41.21 14.03 -30.41
CA ILE A 824 -40.23 12.95 -30.47
C ILE A 824 -40.96 11.70 -30.96
N GLU A 825 -40.68 11.27 -32.18
CA GLU A 825 -41.15 9.99 -32.74
C GLU A 825 -40.20 8.88 -32.33
N ILE A 826 -40.68 7.87 -31.61
CA ILE A 826 -39.93 6.73 -31.14
C ILE A 826 -40.08 5.59 -32.14
N ARG A 827 -38.97 5.22 -32.79
CA ARG A 827 -38.98 4.26 -33.91
C ARG A 827 -37.95 3.14 -33.64
N LEU A 828 -38.22 1.96 -34.21
CA LEU A 828 -37.34 0.80 -34.07
C LEU A 828 -36.61 0.48 -35.36
N ASP A 829 -35.35 0.12 -35.26
CA ASP A 829 -34.44 -0.45 -36.28
C ASP A 829 -34.11 0.47 -37.47
N SER A 830 -34.89 1.47 -37.75
CA SER A 830 -34.58 2.51 -38.75
C SER A 830 -35.40 3.79 -38.55
N ILE A 831 -34.94 4.88 -39.16
CA ILE A 831 -35.66 6.19 -39.14
C ILE A 831 -37.07 6.15 -39.72
N THR A 832 -37.33 5.17 -40.55
CA THR A 832 -38.64 4.88 -41.19
C THR A 832 -39.27 3.59 -40.66
N GLY A 833 -38.66 2.98 -39.67
CA GLY A 833 -39.10 1.73 -39.04
C GLY A 833 -40.39 1.89 -38.23
N PRO A 834 -40.85 0.82 -37.54
CA PRO A 834 -42.08 0.86 -36.76
C PRO A 834 -42.11 2.06 -35.79
N LEU A 835 -43.17 2.84 -35.85
CA LEU A 835 -43.45 3.93 -34.92
C LEU A 835 -44.17 3.37 -33.70
N VAL A 836 -43.48 3.31 -32.57
CA VAL A 836 -43.98 2.72 -31.31
C VAL A 836 -44.49 3.76 -30.31
N GLY A 837 -44.20 5.03 -30.51
CA GLY A 837 -44.69 6.16 -29.70
C GLY A 837 -44.42 7.51 -30.34
N THR A 838 -45.22 8.52 -29.97
CA THR A 838 -44.99 9.94 -30.32
C THR A 838 -45.16 10.77 -29.05
N CYS A 839 -44.10 11.43 -28.62
CA CYS A 839 -44.07 12.27 -27.43
C CYS A 839 -44.15 13.74 -27.82
N PRO A 840 -45.24 14.46 -27.52
CA PRO A 840 -45.36 15.86 -27.81
C PRO A 840 -44.50 16.71 -26.85
N VAL A 841 -43.75 17.64 -27.41
CA VAL A 841 -42.95 18.61 -26.65
C VAL A 841 -43.61 19.98 -26.85
N THR A 842 -44.01 20.63 -25.78
CA THR A 842 -44.57 21.99 -25.80
C THR A 842 -43.50 23.03 -25.43
N THR A 843 -43.77 24.30 -25.73
CA THR A 843 -42.86 25.37 -25.28
C THR A 843 -42.69 25.36 -23.75
N THR A 844 -41.46 25.51 -23.27
CA THR A 844 -41.12 25.61 -21.86
C THR A 844 -40.71 27.03 -21.46
N GLY A 845 -40.65 27.96 -22.45
CA GLY A 845 -40.30 29.36 -22.25
C GLY A 845 -38.81 29.68 -22.36
N GLY A 846 -37.96 28.68 -22.72
CA GLY A 846 -36.53 28.94 -22.96
C GLY A 846 -35.77 27.66 -23.28
N TRP A 847 -34.60 27.78 -23.94
CA TRP A 847 -33.78 26.66 -24.43
C TRP A 847 -33.11 25.87 -23.29
N GLN A 848 -33.05 26.40 -22.09
CA GLN A 848 -32.53 25.76 -20.87
C GLN A 848 -33.55 25.84 -19.70
N THR A 849 -34.86 26.02 -20.04
CA THR A 849 -35.96 25.92 -19.09
C THR A 849 -36.61 24.55 -19.24
N TRP A 850 -36.30 23.65 -18.36
CA TRP A 850 -36.56 22.22 -18.49
C TRP A 850 -37.93 21.82 -17.94
N ALA A 851 -38.64 20.98 -18.66
CA ALA A 851 -39.91 20.35 -18.28
C ALA A 851 -39.94 18.89 -18.72
N ASP A 852 -40.82 18.12 -18.10
CA ASP A 852 -41.03 16.72 -18.47
C ASP A 852 -42.12 16.60 -19.55
N ALA A 853 -41.81 15.90 -20.63
CA ALA A 853 -42.75 15.44 -21.64
C ALA A 853 -42.95 13.93 -21.54
N ALA A 854 -44.15 13.41 -21.77
CA ALA A 854 -44.43 11.99 -21.71
C ALA A 854 -45.46 11.52 -22.73
N CYS A 855 -45.36 10.27 -23.14
CA CYS A 855 -46.32 9.61 -24.03
C CYS A 855 -46.39 8.11 -23.77
N ASN A 856 -47.46 7.45 -24.28
CA ASN A 856 -47.56 5.99 -24.31
C ASN A 856 -46.69 5.40 -25.43
N VAL A 857 -46.13 4.21 -25.16
CA VAL A 857 -45.37 3.39 -26.11
C VAL A 857 -46.05 2.03 -26.21
N SER A 858 -46.10 1.45 -27.40
CA SER A 858 -46.64 0.11 -27.60
C SER A 858 -45.87 -0.60 -28.71
N GLY A 859 -45.65 -1.93 -28.54
CA GLY A 859 -44.95 -2.77 -29.51
C GLY A 859 -43.42 -2.64 -29.51
N ALA A 860 -42.82 -2.12 -28.43
CA ALA A 860 -41.37 -2.09 -28.23
C ALA A 860 -41.01 -3.15 -27.15
N SER A 861 -40.35 -4.25 -27.52
CA SER A 861 -39.87 -5.31 -26.65
C SER A 861 -38.65 -6.00 -27.24
N GLY A 862 -37.74 -6.53 -26.42
CA GLY A 862 -36.48 -7.13 -26.87
C GLY A 862 -35.45 -6.12 -27.30
N ILE A 863 -34.40 -6.55 -28.00
CA ILE A 863 -33.25 -5.72 -28.39
C ILE A 863 -33.50 -5.14 -29.81
N HIS A 864 -33.49 -3.81 -29.93
CA HIS A 864 -33.66 -3.06 -31.16
C HIS A 864 -32.67 -1.89 -31.22
N ASN A 865 -32.47 -1.35 -32.41
CA ASN A 865 -31.91 -0.02 -32.59
C ASN A 865 -33.00 1.02 -32.36
N LEU A 866 -32.89 1.81 -31.27
CA LEU A 866 -33.86 2.88 -30.97
C LEU A 866 -33.52 4.13 -31.79
N TYR A 867 -34.48 4.65 -32.55
CA TYR A 867 -34.41 5.92 -33.23
C TYR A 867 -35.36 6.91 -32.56
N LEU A 868 -34.82 8.02 -32.04
CA LEU A 868 -35.61 9.19 -31.65
C LEU A 868 -35.54 10.19 -32.79
N LYS A 869 -36.65 10.31 -33.57
CA LYS A 869 -36.77 11.26 -34.69
C LYS A 869 -37.55 12.46 -34.21
N TYR A 870 -37.02 13.63 -34.49
CA TYR A 870 -37.60 14.90 -34.06
C TYR A 870 -38.39 15.54 -35.20
N THR A 871 -39.61 15.98 -34.89
CA THR A 871 -40.50 16.61 -35.87
C THR A 871 -41.16 17.86 -35.31
N GLY A 872 -41.35 18.87 -36.14
CA GLY A 872 -41.94 20.15 -35.69
C GLY A 872 -41.98 21.22 -36.76
N GLY A 873 -42.03 22.47 -36.36
CA GLY A 873 -41.99 23.64 -37.21
C GLY A 873 -40.63 23.86 -37.90
N SER A 874 -40.45 24.97 -38.57
CA SER A 874 -39.17 25.36 -39.15
C SER A 874 -38.25 26.01 -38.10
N GLY A 875 -36.93 25.78 -38.26
CA GLY A 875 -35.89 26.20 -37.27
C GLY A 875 -35.79 25.29 -36.08
N TYR A 876 -35.06 25.72 -35.06
CA TYR A 876 -34.86 24.92 -33.84
C TYR A 876 -36.17 24.75 -33.07
N ILE A 877 -36.44 23.51 -32.63
CA ILE A 877 -37.74 23.12 -32.06
C ILE A 877 -37.69 22.91 -30.56
N PHE A 878 -36.71 22.17 -30.01
CA PHE A 878 -36.50 21.93 -28.59
C PHE A 878 -35.11 21.33 -28.34
N ASN A 879 -34.69 21.29 -27.07
CA ASN A 879 -33.55 20.57 -26.56
C ASN A 879 -34.01 19.32 -25.76
N LEU A 880 -33.20 18.28 -25.75
CA LEU A 880 -33.46 17.02 -25.02
C LEU A 880 -32.28 16.72 -24.12
N ASN A 881 -32.53 16.65 -22.79
CA ASN A 881 -31.51 16.34 -21.78
C ASN A 881 -31.38 14.81 -21.57
N TRP A 882 -32.46 14.17 -21.16
CA TRP A 882 -32.52 12.73 -20.96
C TRP A 882 -33.91 12.19 -21.32
N PHE A 883 -33.99 10.87 -21.48
CA PHE A 883 -35.26 10.16 -21.61
C PHE A 883 -35.25 8.86 -20.81
N GLN A 884 -36.43 8.29 -20.60
CA GLN A 884 -36.60 6.99 -19.93
C GLN A 884 -37.83 6.28 -20.50
N PHE A 885 -37.78 4.95 -20.52
CA PHE A 885 -38.95 4.11 -20.76
C PHE A 885 -39.54 3.62 -19.44
N THR A 886 -40.84 3.48 -19.37
CA THR A 886 -41.59 3.03 -18.19
C THR A 886 -42.56 1.92 -18.57
N GLY A 887 -42.97 1.11 -17.57
CA GLY A 887 -44.02 0.12 -17.75
C GLY A 887 -43.59 -1.25 -18.30
N GLY A 888 -42.32 -1.51 -18.41
CA GLY A 888 -41.78 -2.88 -18.55
C GLY A 888 -41.75 -3.51 -17.17
N GLY A 889 -42.87 -4.00 -16.70
CA GLY A 889 -42.88 -4.83 -15.50
C GLY A 889 -42.12 -6.11 -15.81
N THR A 890 -41.14 -6.49 -14.97
CA THR A 890 -40.78 -7.91 -14.89
C THR A 890 -42.07 -8.70 -14.72
N PRO A 891 -42.33 -9.74 -15.51
CA PRO A 891 -43.34 -10.73 -15.13
C PRO A 891 -42.98 -11.18 -13.70
N PRO A 892 -43.96 -11.51 -12.83
CA PRO A 892 -43.60 -12.14 -11.57
C PRO A 892 -42.69 -13.31 -11.93
N VAL A 893 -41.49 -13.31 -11.35
CA VAL A 893 -40.55 -14.41 -11.55
C VAL A 893 -41.25 -15.65 -11.12
N LEU A 894 -41.43 -16.58 -12.06
CA LEU A 894 -42.07 -17.85 -11.74
C LEU A 894 -41.03 -18.66 -10.96
N THR A 895 -41.24 -18.82 -9.64
CA THR A 895 -40.32 -19.56 -8.79
C THR A 895 -40.13 -20.98 -9.32
N GLY A 896 -38.90 -21.29 -9.69
CA GLY A 896 -38.49 -22.51 -10.38
C GLY A 896 -38.14 -22.33 -11.86
N ASP A 897 -38.48 -21.21 -12.50
CA ASP A 897 -38.10 -20.87 -13.88
C ASP A 897 -36.73 -20.18 -13.89
N VAL A 898 -35.68 -20.98 -13.80
CA VAL A 898 -34.29 -20.48 -13.70
C VAL A 898 -33.66 -20.20 -15.08
N ASN A 899 -34.39 -20.52 -16.18
CA ASN A 899 -33.94 -20.16 -17.51
C ASN A 899 -34.68 -18.94 -18.11
N GLY A 900 -35.75 -18.47 -17.42
CA GLY A 900 -36.54 -17.30 -17.82
C GLY A 900 -37.42 -17.51 -19.08
N ASP A 901 -37.75 -18.75 -19.44
CA ASP A 901 -38.58 -19.05 -20.63
C ASP A 901 -40.10 -19.03 -20.35
N GLY A 902 -40.49 -18.79 -19.11
CA GLY A 902 -41.90 -18.72 -18.68
C GLY A 902 -42.51 -20.09 -18.32
N SER A 903 -41.73 -21.16 -18.24
CA SER A 903 -42.14 -22.50 -17.86
C SER A 903 -41.25 -23.03 -16.75
N VAL A 904 -41.74 -23.88 -15.88
CA VAL A 904 -40.96 -24.61 -14.88
C VAL A 904 -40.90 -26.06 -15.28
N ASP A 905 -39.80 -26.52 -15.85
CA ASP A 905 -39.71 -27.84 -16.45
C ASP A 905 -38.36 -28.57 -16.19
N SER A 906 -38.10 -29.61 -16.96
CA SER A 906 -36.86 -30.40 -16.83
C SER A 906 -35.61 -29.65 -17.24
N THR A 907 -35.70 -28.55 -17.98
CA THR A 907 -34.57 -27.71 -18.40
C THR A 907 -34.07 -26.91 -17.21
N ASP A 908 -35.00 -26.32 -16.46
CA ASP A 908 -34.70 -25.60 -15.21
C ASP A 908 -34.13 -26.52 -14.14
N TYR A 909 -34.71 -27.71 -14.01
CA TYR A 909 -34.16 -28.74 -13.12
C TYR A 909 -32.70 -29.09 -13.47
N ALA A 910 -32.39 -29.18 -14.74
CA ALA A 910 -31.02 -29.45 -15.20
C ALA A 910 -30.07 -28.28 -14.94
N LEU A 911 -30.52 -27.02 -15.07
CA LEU A 911 -29.76 -25.81 -14.77
C LEU A 911 -29.52 -25.70 -13.27
N MET A 912 -30.53 -25.85 -12.44
CA MET A 912 -30.39 -25.84 -10.98
C MET A 912 -29.42 -26.90 -10.47
N LYS A 913 -29.48 -28.10 -11.05
CA LYS A 913 -28.50 -29.16 -10.78
C LYS A 913 -27.07 -28.76 -11.17
N LYS A 914 -26.89 -28.11 -12.32
CA LYS A 914 -25.55 -27.63 -12.75
C LYS A 914 -25.02 -26.55 -11.82
N TYR A 915 -25.87 -25.65 -11.37
CA TYR A 915 -25.55 -24.61 -10.41
C TYR A 915 -25.03 -25.19 -9.09
N LEU A 916 -25.81 -26.10 -8.50
CA LEU A 916 -25.42 -26.77 -7.24
C LEU A 916 -24.16 -27.65 -7.33
N LEU A 917 -23.84 -28.13 -8.52
CA LEU A 917 -22.63 -28.88 -8.80
C LEU A 917 -21.43 -27.98 -9.13
N GLY A 918 -21.60 -26.63 -9.13
CA GLY A 918 -20.56 -25.65 -9.50
C GLY A 918 -20.15 -25.71 -10.98
N LEU A 919 -21.00 -26.27 -11.85
CA LEU A 919 -20.75 -26.37 -13.30
C LEU A 919 -21.16 -25.11 -14.05
N ILE A 920 -22.03 -24.30 -13.45
CA ILE A 920 -22.34 -22.91 -13.83
C ILE A 920 -22.31 -22.06 -12.57
N SER A 921 -21.96 -20.81 -12.71
CA SER A 921 -21.87 -19.84 -11.61
C SER A 921 -23.13 -19.00 -11.48
N ASP A 922 -24.02 -19.03 -12.48
CA ASP A 922 -25.15 -18.13 -12.63
C ASP A 922 -26.25 -18.79 -13.48
N PHE A 923 -27.50 -18.36 -13.28
CA PHE A 923 -28.60 -18.80 -14.13
C PHE A 923 -28.79 -17.87 -15.34
N PRO A 924 -29.45 -18.33 -16.41
CA PRO A 924 -29.76 -17.45 -17.54
C PRO A 924 -30.77 -16.33 -17.22
N VAL A 925 -31.46 -16.40 -16.09
CA VAL A 925 -32.46 -15.40 -15.66
C VAL A 925 -31.77 -14.31 -14.79
N ASP A 926 -32.23 -13.07 -14.94
CA ASP A 926 -31.62 -11.92 -14.23
C ASP A 926 -31.83 -11.89 -12.70
N ASN A 927 -32.68 -12.73 -12.14
CA ASN A 927 -33.06 -12.78 -10.71
C ASN A 927 -32.91 -14.20 -10.13
N ASP A 928 -31.71 -14.69 -10.08
CA ASP A 928 -31.37 -16.06 -9.63
C ASP A 928 -32.03 -16.46 -8.32
N LEU A 929 -32.01 -15.58 -7.32
CA LEU A 929 -32.52 -15.87 -5.99
C LEU A 929 -34.06 -15.96 -5.99
N GLU A 930 -34.78 -15.12 -6.74
CA GLU A 930 -36.21 -15.16 -6.84
C GLU A 930 -36.71 -16.39 -7.65
N ALA A 931 -35.90 -16.81 -8.64
CA ALA A 931 -36.17 -17.97 -9.45
C ALA A 931 -35.80 -19.29 -8.75
N GLY A 932 -34.64 -19.32 -8.08
CA GLY A 932 -33.99 -20.52 -7.57
C GLY A 932 -34.21 -20.84 -6.10
N ASP A 933 -34.55 -19.84 -5.26
CA ASP A 933 -34.81 -19.99 -3.82
C ASP A 933 -36.29 -20.34 -3.60
N LEU A 934 -36.59 -21.63 -3.61
CA LEU A 934 -37.96 -22.12 -3.50
C LEU A 934 -38.50 -22.09 -2.07
N ASN A 935 -37.64 -22.00 -1.07
CA ASN A 935 -38.01 -21.96 0.34
C ASN A 935 -37.98 -20.54 0.94
N ASN A 936 -37.51 -19.55 0.19
CA ASN A 936 -37.34 -18.13 0.57
C ASN A 936 -36.43 -17.94 1.80
N ASP A 937 -35.38 -18.75 1.94
CA ASP A 937 -34.40 -18.60 3.04
C ASP A 937 -33.19 -17.71 2.68
N GLY A 938 -33.13 -17.26 1.43
CA GLY A 938 -32.12 -16.36 0.90
C GLY A 938 -30.87 -17.04 0.34
N VAL A 939 -30.92 -18.36 0.18
CA VAL A 939 -29.81 -19.17 -0.38
C VAL A 939 -30.35 -20.19 -1.35
N ILE A 940 -29.71 -20.38 -2.49
CA ILE A 940 -30.07 -21.48 -3.41
C ILE A 940 -29.22 -22.70 -3.07
N ASP A 941 -29.83 -23.71 -2.46
CA ASP A 941 -29.11 -24.90 -1.99
C ASP A 941 -29.82 -26.24 -2.32
N ALA A 942 -29.39 -27.31 -1.66
CA ALA A 942 -29.94 -28.64 -1.87
C ALA A 942 -31.40 -28.75 -1.40
N ILE A 943 -31.89 -27.88 -0.51
CA ILE A 943 -33.26 -27.84 -0.04
C ILE A 943 -34.18 -27.35 -1.15
N ASP A 944 -33.76 -26.25 -1.83
CA ASP A 944 -34.48 -25.70 -2.99
C ASP A 944 -34.56 -26.70 -4.12
N PHE A 945 -33.47 -27.39 -4.40
CA PHE A 945 -33.43 -28.45 -5.39
C PHE A 945 -34.38 -29.64 -5.05
N ALA A 946 -34.48 -29.99 -3.77
CA ALA A 946 -35.40 -31.00 -3.32
C ALA A 946 -36.86 -30.54 -3.45
N LEU A 947 -37.15 -29.29 -3.14
CA LEU A 947 -38.47 -28.66 -3.33
C LEU A 947 -38.81 -28.55 -4.81
N PHE A 948 -37.87 -28.12 -5.63
CA PHE A 948 -38.00 -28.08 -7.07
C PHE A 948 -38.39 -29.46 -7.65
N LYS A 949 -37.64 -30.48 -7.28
CA LYS A 949 -37.91 -31.85 -7.69
C LYS A 949 -39.30 -32.32 -7.24
N LYS A 950 -39.70 -31.97 -6.03
CA LYS A 950 -41.04 -32.30 -5.50
C LYS A 950 -42.14 -31.62 -6.31
N ASN A 951 -42.02 -30.36 -6.61
CA ASN A 951 -42.97 -29.57 -7.37
C ASN A 951 -43.13 -30.11 -8.81
N LEU A 952 -41.99 -30.38 -9.46
CA LEU A 952 -41.97 -30.94 -10.82
C LEU A 952 -42.64 -32.33 -10.90
N LEU A 953 -42.51 -33.17 -9.85
CA LEU A 953 -43.11 -34.50 -9.79
C LEU A 953 -44.61 -34.46 -9.41
N SER A 954 -45.04 -33.40 -8.73
CA SER A 954 -46.45 -33.22 -8.32
C SER A 954 -47.31 -32.55 -9.39
N GLY A 955 -46.71 -32.03 -10.47
CA GLY A 955 -47.46 -31.40 -11.55
C GLY A 955 -48.01 -30.03 -11.17
N ILE A 956 -47.46 -29.38 -10.17
CA ILE A 956 -47.80 -28.01 -9.71
C ILE A 956 -46.76 -27.05 -10.24
#